data_92895b4ca1861662d748aa9d7de19e21
#
_entry.id   92895b4ca1861662d748aa9d7de19e21
#
_cell.length_a   1.000
_cell.length_b   1.000
_cell.length_c   1.000
_cell.angle_alpha   90.00
_cell.angle_beta   90.00
_cell.angle_gamma   90.00
#
_symmetry.space_group_name_H-M   'P 1'
#
loop_
_entity.id
_entity.type
_entity.pdbx_description
1 polymer ?
#
loop_
_entity_poly.entity_id
_entity_poly.type
_entity_poly.pdbx_seq_one_letter_code
_entity_poly.pdbx_strand_id
1 'polypeptide(L)'
;MARHLVVGNGKMLVNLDKNCFIRDIYFPFVGQLNHVGGQYCRFGVWVDGSFSWLDSPEWKMELGYVEDSLVTNVIARNEALGLELQLNDGIHQRECIYLKRVVVRSTTEHEREVRLFFHHDLMIEGTEVGDTAAFYPENRTVFHYKRSSYFMFNGFSDEGGIMQYSTGIKRFHSAEGTWRDAEDGNLMGNSIAQGSVDSTIGFMTRVSGGGEKTVYYWMSAGHNLEEVKQLNQYVTDSHPEKLLSRIVIYWRHWLLRTETDFGDLPEEVVKLYKKSLLIVRTQTDENGAIIAANDTDILQYNRDHYSYMWPRDGALIAEAMSMAGYQSMIAPFFQFCADTLSPEGYLFHKYNPDGTVGSSWHPYLVQGTERLPIQEDETALVLYAMWKDYTYHQVIELPQSHYSTLIRKAANFLSEFMEPGMNLPKPSYDLWEERYGIWTYTAASVYGGLMAAAYFTDLFGDYERSDHYRNTAELIKQGILEHIWDEEAGRFARGLIYKDGAWVKDMTLESSLFGLWEFGVLPVDDSRVERTIKAIRDGLGVKTSVGGVARYTNDYYFQQSSDIENIPGNPWIICTLWIANYDIESAKTLQDLEAPRRTLEWVSRQALSSGVLPEQLNPFDGSPLAVAPLTWSHATYVQSVCKYARAYRKLKGQDGKR
;
A
#
# COMPACT_ATOMS: atom_id res chain seq x y z
N MET A 1 0.70 14.09 2.38
CA MET A 1 1.55 14.24 1.16
C MET A 1 2.04 12.86 0.75
N ALA A 2 2.08 12.59 -0.55
CA ALA A 2 2.47 11.28 -1.07
C ALA A 2 3.89 10.85 -0.63
N ARG A 3 4.06 9.55 -0.35
CA ARG A 3 5.36 8.90 -0.23
C ARG A 3 5.83 8.54 -1.64
N HIS A 4 6.72 9.35 -2.19
CA HIS A 4 7.14 9.25 -3.59
C HIS A 4 8.02 8.02 -3.85
N LEU A 5 8.76 7.58 -2.83
CA LEU A 5 9.64 6.43 -2.92
C LEU A 5 9.45 5.56 -1.68
N VAL A 6 9.25 4.27 -1.90
CA VAL A 6 9.09 3.28 -0.84
C VAL A 6 10.08 2.13 -1.05
N VAL A 7 10.75 1.72 -0.01
CA VAL A 7 11.69 0.60 -0.01
C VAL A 7 11.43 -0.30 1.20
N GLY A 8 11.38 -1.62 0.98
CA GLY A 8 11.03 -2.57 2.04
C GLY A 8 11.40 -4.00 1.68
N ASN A 9 11.39 -4.90 2.67
CA ASN A 9 11.74 -6.31 2.49
C ASN A 9 10.75 -7.29 3.14
N GLY A 10 9.68 -6.78 3.78
CA GLY A 10 8.69 -7.56 4.53
C GLY A 10 8.93 -7.62 6.04
N LYS A 11 10.00 -6.99 6.55
CA LYS A 11 10.31 -6.80 7.98
C LYS A 11 10.46 -5.34 8.33
N MET A 12 11.03 -4.59 7.41
CA MET A 12 11.29 -3.16 7.53
C MET A 12 10.77 -2.44 6.29
N LEU A 13 10.18 -1.27 6.50
CA LEU A 13 9.69 -0.39 5.43
C LEU A 13 10.18 1.03 5.71
N VAL A 14 10.78 1.66 4.70
CA VAL A 14 11.23 3.06 4.74
C VAL A 14 10.60 3.83 3.60
N ASN A 15 10.02 4.98 3.92
CA ASN A 15 9.35 5.85 2.97
C ASN A 15 10.03 7.19 2.87
N LEU A 16 10.18 7.67 1.63
CA LEU A 16 10.76 8.97 1.35
C LEU A 16 9.74 9.86 0.62
N ASP A 17 9.79 11.16 0.93
CA ASP A 17 9.00 12.17 0.22
C ASP A 17 9.68 12.61 -1.09
N LYS A 18 9.10 13.62 -1.75
CA LYS A 18 9.63 14.19 -3.00
C LYS A 18 11.02 14.83 -2.89
N ASN A 19 11.45 15.16 -1.67
CA ASN A 19 12.74 15.75 -1.37
C ASN A 19 13.77 14.72 -0.88
N CYS A 20 13.43 13.42 -0.98
CA CYS A 20 14.22 12.28 -0.48
C CYS A 20 14.50 12.32 1.03
N PHE A 21 13.66 13.00 1.81
CA PHE A 21 13.67 12.91 3.26
C PHE A 21 12.92 11.65 3.69
N ILE A 22 13.51 10.90 4.64
CA ILE A 22 12.82 9.78 5.25
C ILE A 22 11.71 10.33 6.15
N ARG A 23 10.47 9.88 5.89
CA ARG A 23 9.27 10.31 6.59
C ARG A 23 8.69 9.24 7.50
N ASP A 24 8.95 7.97 7.18
CA ASP A 24 8.48 6.83 7.94
C ASP A 24 9.54 5.73 7.95
N ILE A 25 9.74 5.12 9.12
CA ILE A 25 10.51 3.90 9.32
C ILE A 25 9.63 2.95 10.12
N TYR A 26 9.17 1.89 9.49
CA TYR A 26 8.42 0.83 10.16
C TYR A 26 9.32 -0.35 10.50
N PHE A 27 9.30 -0.74 11.77
CA PHE A 27 10.02 -1.86 12.36
C PHE A 27 9.37 -2.21 13.71
N PRO A 28 9.24 -3.46 14.15
CA PRO A 28 9.70 -4.69 13.51
C PRO A 28 8.72 -5.27 12.46
N PHE A 29 7.55 -4.66 12.27
CA PHE A 29 6.57 -5.08 11.28
C PHE A 29 6.40 -4.02 10.18
N VAL A 30 6.03 -4.46 8.98
CA VAL A 30 5.59 -3.56 7.93
C VAL A 30 4.27 -2.88 8.37
N GLY A 31 4.33 -1.58 8.62
CA GLY A 31 3.20 -0.79 9.11
C GLY A 31 3.14 -0.60 10.63
N GLN A 32 4.03 -1.25 11.42
CA GLN A 32 4.08 -1.14 12.88
C GLN A 32 5.47 -1.55 13.42
N LEU A 33 6.10 -0.80 14.34
CA LEU A 33 5.82 0.56 14.77
C LEU A 33 6.42 1.56 13.79
N ASN A 34 5.85 2.78 13.71
CA ASN A 34 6.50 3.86 12.98
C ASN A 34 7.44 4.65 13.91
N HIS A 35 8.69 4.76 13.54
CA HIS A 35 9.75 5.39 14.34
C HIS A 35 10.12 6.81 13.89
N VAL A 36 9.41 7.37 12.90
CA VAL A 36 9.56 8.76 12.42
C VAL A 36 8.24 9.50 12.48
N GLY A 37 7.12 8.83 12.18
CA GLY A 37 5.77 9.38 12.34
C GLY A 37 5.50 10.61 11.50
N GLY A 38 6.04 10.67 10.27
CA GLY A 38 5.87 11.80 9.35
C GLY A 38 6.77 13.01 9.65
N GLN A 39 7.67 12.92 10.63
CA GLN A 39 8.75 13.91 10.83
C GLN A 39 9.75 13.86 9.66
N TYR A 40 10.79 14.68 9.71
CA TYR A 40 11.73 14.84 8.60
C TYR A 40 13.14 14.41 9.00
N CYS A 41 13.56 13.19 8.63
CA CYS A 41 14.99 12.88 8.62
C CYS A 41 15.59 13.52 7.36
N ARG A 42 16.30 14.64 7.57
CA ARG A 42 16.76 15.53 6.52
C ARG A 42 18.07 15.06 5.92
N PHE A 43 18.32 15.47 4.67
CA PHE A 43 19.60 15.34 4.01
C PHE A 43 20.00 16.70 3.45
N GLY A 44 21.24 17.14 3.75
CA GLY A 44 21.76 18.45 3.38
C GLY A 44 23.19 18.40 2.88
N VAL A 45 23.57 19.46 2.18
CA VAL A 45 24.88 19.62 1.56
C VAL A 45 25.47 20.98 1.92
N TRP A 46 26.71 20.97 2.37
CA TRP A 46 27.53 22.16 2.52
C TRP A 46 28.67 22.12 1.50
N VAL A 47 28.92 23.22 0.83
CA VAL A 47 30.01 23.36 -0.13
C VAL A 47 30.52 24.80 -0.14
N ASP A 48 31.82 25.01 0.05
CA ASP A 48 32.52 26.29 -0.01
C ASP A 48 31.84 27.44 0.77
N GLY A 49 31.34 27.15 1.97
CA GLY A 49 30.67 28.12 2.85
C GLY A 49 29.16 28.28 2.61
N SER A 50 28.57 27.57 1.66
CA SER A 50 27.12 27.57 1.38
C SER A 50 26.48 26.26 1.79
N PHE A 51 25.35 26.32 2.48
CA PHE A 51 24.57 25.16 2.91
C PHE A 51 23.20 25.12 2.23
N SER A 52 22.72 23.93 1.90
CA SER A 52 21.36 23.71 1.39
C SER A 52 20.81 22.36 1.82
N TRP A 53 19.61 22.33 2.42
CA TRP A 53 18.78 21.12 2.55
C TRP A 53 18.12 20.78 1.22
N LEU A 54 17.83 19.49 0.98
CA LEU A 54 17.23 19.04 -0.30
C LEU A 54 15.77 19.49 -0.48
N ASP A 55 15.12 20.07 0.52
CA ASP A 55 13.79 20.69 0.38
C ASP A 55 13.84 22.14 -0.09
N SER A 56 15.03 22.73 -0.28
CA SER A 56 15.18 24.03 -0.89
C SER A 56 14.67 24.00 -2.36
N PRO A 57 13.93 25.04 -2.81
CA PRO A 57 13.40 25.12 -4.17
C PRO A 57 14.50 25.17 -5.26
N GLU A 58 15.74 25.39 -4.90
CA GLU A 58 16.90 25.40 -5.81
C GLU A 58 17.28 23.99 -6.29
N TRP A 59 16.85 22.93 -5.58
CA TRP A 59 17.06 21.56 -5.99
C TRP A 59 15.99 21.12 -7.00
N LYS A 60 16.42 20.71 -8.17
CA LYS A 60 15.59 20.06 -9.20
C LYS A 60 15.72 18.55 -9.07
N MET A 61 14.63 17.87 -8.73
CA MET A 61 14.60 16.44 -8.43
C MET A 61 13.98 15.63 -9.57
N GLU A 62 14.67 14.58 -10.02
CA GLU A 62 14.12 13.53 -10.89
C GLU A 62 14.03 12.24 -10.08
N LEU A 63 12.79 11.83 -9.73
CA LEU A 63 12.54 10.69 -8.85
C LEU A 63 12.24 9.43 -9.63
N GLY A 64 12.86 8.32 -9.27
CA GLY A 64 12.63 7.01 -9.87
C GLY A 64 13.35 5.89 -9.14
N TYR A 65 13.36 4.74 -9.79
CA TYR A 65 14.04 3.54 -9.32
C TYR A 65 14.98 3.00 -10.40
N VAL A 66 15.98 2.25 -9.99
CA VAL A 66 16.72 1.36 -10.91
C VAL A 66 15.73 0.39 -11.53
N GLU A 67 15.82 0.18 -12.82
CA GLU A 67 14.90 -0.66 -13.60
C GLU A 67 14.73 -2.05 -12.97
N ASP A 68 13.46 -2.48 -12.89
CA ASP A 68 13.05 -3.76 -12.31
C ASP A 68 13.58 -4.01 -10.89
N SER A 69 13.62 -2.96 -10.05
CA SER A 69 14.17 -3.01 -8.70
C SER A 69 13.43 -2.10 -7.72
N LEU A 70 13.65 -2.34 -6.42
CA LEU A 70 13.30 -1.45 -5.31
C LEU A 70 14.52 -0.65 -4.79
N VAL A 71 15.56 -0.50 -5.59
CA VAL A 71 16.62 0.48 -5.33
C VAL A 71 16.23 1.77 -6.03
N THR A 72 16.17 2.87 -5.29
CA THR A 72 15.85 4.19 -5.87
C THR A 72 16.94 4.64 -6.84
N ASN A 73 16.57 5.50 -7.77
CA ASN A 73 17.52 6.23 -8.63
C ASN A 73 17.01 7.66 -8.78
N VAL A 74 17.58 8.54 -7.99
CA VAL A 74 17.19 9.94 -7.94
C VAL A 74 18.35 10.80 -8.42
N ILE A 75 18.06 11.76 -9.29
CA ILE A 75 19.01 12.80 -9.69
C ILE A 75 18.54 14.13 -9.10
N ALA A 76 19.38 14.74 -8.29
CA ALA A 76 19.13 16.04 -7.68
C ALA A 76 20.18 17.06 -8.18
N ARG A 77 19.75 18.14 -8.80
CA ARG A 77 20.63 19.18 -9.36
C ARG A 77 20.40 20.50 -8.66
N ASN A 78 21.50 21.15 -8.26
CA ASN A 78 21.51 22.51 -7.73
C ASN A 78 22.56 23.32 -8.48
N GLU A 79 22.09 24.19 -9.39
CA GLU A 79 22.95 25.01 -10.24
C GLU A 79 23.72 26.08 -9.42
N ALA A 80 23.09 26.61 -8.36
CA ALA A 80 23.73 27.65 -7.53
C ALA A 80 24.91 27.06 -6.73
N LEU A 81 24.81 25.81 -6.28
CA LEU A 81 25.89 25.09 -5.62
C LEU A 81 26.86 24.46 -6.62
N GLY A 82 26.53 24.39 -7.91
CA GLY A 82 27.33 23.70 -8.91
C GLY A 82 27.47 22.20 -8.66
N LEU A 83 26.42 21.55 -8.22
CA LEU A 83 26.41 20.13 -7.85
C LEU A 83 25.26 19.36 -8.51
N GLU A 84 25.55 18.12 -8.88
CA GLU A 84 24.59 17.06 -9.16
C GLU A 84 24.80 15.90 -8.17
N LEU A 85 23.73 15.43 -7.56
CA LEU A 85 23.73 14.24 -6.69
C LEU A 85 22.95 13.12 -7.37
N GLN A 86 23.51 11.90 -7.36
CA GLN A 86 22.75 10.70 -7.65
C GLN A 86 22.55 9.90 -6.36
N LEU A 87 21.29 9.66 -6.00
CA LEU A 87 20.91 8.99 -4.76
C LEU A 87 20.31 7.61 -5.10
N ASN A 88 20.84 6.58 -4.44
CA ASN A 88 20.31 5.22 -4.53
C ASN A 88 20.07 4.69 -3.13
N ASP A 89 18.79 4.44 -2.82
CA ASP A 89 18.33 3.93 -1.52
C ASP A 89 17.80 2.51 -1.70
N GLY A 90 18.05 1.63 -0.74
CA GLY A 90 17.50 0.28 -0.76
C GLY A 90 17.55 -0.37 0.62
N ILE A 91 16.67 -1.36 0.83
CA ILE A 91 16.71 -2.22 2.03
C ILE A 91 17.27 -3.58 1.65
N HIS A 92 18.18 -4.10 2.47
CA HIS A 92 18.73 -5.44 2.29
C HIS A 92 17.61 -6.49 2.24
N GLN A 93 17.72 -7.47 1.34
CA GLN A 93 16.61 -8.40 1.03
C GLN A 93 16.17 -9.31 2.19
N ARG A 94 16.93 -9.39 3.28
CA ARG A 94 16.65 -10.25 4.45
C ARG A 94 16.80 -9.54 5.79
N GLU A 95 17.79 -8.66 5.89
CA GLU A 95 18.16 -7.99 7.15
C GLU A 95 17.54 -6.59 7.21
N CYS A 96 17.31 -6.09 8.42
CA CYS A 96 16.79 -4.75 8.64
C CYS A 96 17.89 -3.70 8.50
N ILE A 97 18.42 -3.58 7.29
CA ILE A 97 19.47 -2.64 6.90
C ILE A 97 19.00 -1.77 5.76
N TYR A 98 18.88 -0.48 5.99
CA TYR A 98 18.69 0.53 4.95
C TYR A 98 20.05 1.03 4.49
N LEU A 99 20.27 1.11 3.19
CA LEU A 99 21.50 1.55 2.52
C LEU A 99 21.20 2.74 1.64
N LYS A 100 22.11 3.74 1.65
CA LYS A 100 22.08 4.88 0.73
C LYS A 100 23.47 5.09 0.12
N ARG A 101 23.53 5.19 -1.19
CA ARG A 101 24.68 5.65 -1.97
C ARG A 101 24.41 7.06 -2.47
N VAL A 102 25.37 7.97 -2.26
CA VAL A 102 25.33 9.33 -2.78
C VAL A 102 26.55 9.53 -3.67
N VAL A 103 26.34 9.64 -4.98
CA VAL A 103 27.40 10.08 -5.90
C VAL A 103 27.30 11.59 -6.03
N VAL A 104 28.36 12.28 -5.64
CA VAL A 104 28.48 13.75 -5.70
C VAL A 104 29.28 14.11 -6.94
N ARG A 105 28.69 14.85 -7.87
CA ARG A 105 29.35 15.35 -9.09
C ARG A 105 29.49 16.86 -9.03
N SER A 106 30.68 17.35 -9.26
CA SER A 106 30.93 18.78 -9.42
C SER A 106 30.70 19.22 -10.87
N THR A 107 29.89 20.26 -11.07
CA THR A 107 29.70 20.89 -12.40
C THR A 107 30.61 22.09 -12.62
N THR A 108 31.51 22.38 -11.67
CA THR A 108 32.51 23.47 -11.76
C THR A 108 33.87 22.94 -12.23
N GLU A 109 34.81 23.83 -12.54
CA GLU A 109 36.12 23.43 -13.06
C GLU A 109 37.22 23.25 -12.01
N HIS A 110 36.95 23.60 -10.74
CA HIS A 110 37.93 23.52 -9.65
C HIS A 110 37.54 22.46 -8.61
N GLU A 111 38.53 22.01 -7.84
CA GLU A 111 38.32 21.10 -6.73
C GLU A 111 37.57 21.82 -5.61
N ARG A 112 36.62 21.07 -4.98
CA ARG A 112 35.74 21.59 -3.93
C ARG A 112 35.62 20.60 -2.76
N GLU A 113 35.60 21.17 -1.57
CA GLU A 113 35.23 20.42 -0.37
C GLU A 113 33.69 20.38 -0.26
N VAL A 114 33.15 19.17 -0.19
CA VAL A 114 31.71 18.93 -0.04
C VAL A 114 31.47 18.13 1.24
N ARG A 115 30.60 18.64 2.09
CA ARG A 115 30.14 17.94 3.30
C ARG A 115 28.69 17.54 3.15
N LEU A 116 28.38 16.28 3.47
CA LEU A 116 27.03 15.72 3.45
C LEU A 116 26.56 15.49 4.88
N PHE A 117 25.39 16.02 5.20
CA PHE A 117 24.78 15.91 6.53
C PHE A 117 23.51 15.07 6.48
N PHE A 118 23.46 14.07 7.35
CA PHE A 118 22.29 13.19 7.54
C PHE A 118 21.72 13.44 8.94
N HIS A 119 20.50 13.95 8.96
CA HIS A 119 19.78 14.25 10.19
C HIS A 119 18.76 13.16 10.50
N HIS A 120 18.71 12.70 11.75
CA HIS A 120 17.85 11.63 12.24
C HIS A 120 16.83 12.20 13.24
N ASP A 121 15.62 12.44 12.77
CA ASP A 121 14.49 12.91 13.57
C ASP A 121 13.58 11.73 13.93
N LEU A 122 14.02 10.89 14.89
CA LEU A 122 13.27 9.72 15.30
C LEU A 122 12.24 10.06 16.38
N MET A 123 11.17 9.31 16.37
CA MET A 123 10.09 9.27 17.36
C MET A 123 9.85 7.79 17.68
N ILE A 124 10.79 7.19 18.42
CA ILE A 124 10.84 5.73 18.60
C ILE A 124 9.57 5.23 19.30
N GLU A 125 8.97 4.18 18.74
CA GLU A 125 7.70 3.61 19.19
C GLU A 125 6.54 4.65 19.21
N GLY A 126 6.56 5.59 18.27
CA GLY A 126 5.48 6.57 18.07
C GLY A 126 5.39 7.69 19.09
N THR A 127 6.39 7.86 19.97
CA THR A 127 6.42 8.96 20.95
C THR A 127 7.80 9.57 21.08
N GLU A 128 7.87 10.87 21.44
CA GLU A 128 9.13 11.60 21.66
C GLU A 128 9.61 11.54 23.12
N VAL A 129 9.06 10.65 23.93
CA VAL A 129 9.35 10.58 25.36
C VAL A 129 10.30 9.42 25.66
N GLY A 130 11.47 9.75 26.24
CA GLY A 130 12.41 8.77 26.74
C GLY A 130 13.31 8.14 25.68
N ASP A 131 13.42 8.74 24.50
CA ASP A 131 14.39 8.35 23.49
C ASP A 131 15.81 8.72 23.93
N THR A 132 16.81 7.95 23.51
CA THR A 132 18.21 8.26 23.73
C THR A 132 18.96 8.21 22.41
N ALA A 133 19.78 9.24 22.16
CA ALA A 133 20.73 9.28 21.06
C ALA A 133 22.14 9.34 21.63
N ALA A 134 23.05 8.49 21.13
CA ALA A 134 24.42 8.45 21.63
C ALA A 134 25.43 8.17 20.51
N PHE A 135 26.63 8.76 20.62
CA PHE A 135 27.77 8.41 19.80
C PHE A 135 28.54 7.25 20.46
N TYR A 136 28.84 6.23 19.66
CA TYR A 136 29.62 5.06 20.11
C TYR A 136 31.05 5.14 19.58
N PRO A 137 32.02 5.45 20.46
CA PRO A 137 33.40 5.78 20.03
C PRO A 137 34.15 4.60 19.41
N GLU A 138 33.86 3.37 19.83
CA GLU A 138 34.61 2.17 19.43
C GLU A 138 34.58 1.96 17.90
N ASN A 139 33.44 2.13 17.27
CA ASN A 139 33.27 2.01 15.83
C ASN A 139 32.83 3.31 15.14
N ARG A 140 32.86 4.44 15.88
CA ARG A 140 32.50 5.79 15.42
C ARG A 140 31.11 5.83 14.75
N THR A 141 30.10 5.29 15.41
CA THR A 141 28.70 5.28 14.96
C THR A 141 27.84 6.15 15.88
N VAL A 142 26.66 6.56 15.37
CA VAL A 142 25.60 7.13 16.20
C VAL A 142 24.46 6.11 16.27
N PHE A 143 23.87 5.95 17.45
CA PHE A 143 22.69 5.10 17.59
C PHE A 143 21.62 5.77 18.44
N HIS A 144 20.38 5.48 18.08
CA HIS A 144 19.20 5.86 18.83
C HIS A 144 18.54 4.61 19.39
N TYR A 145 17.97 4.70 20.59
CA TYR A 145 17.25 3.58 21.17
C TYR A 145 16.18 4.00 22.15
N LYS A 146 15.23 3.10 22.31
CA LYS A 146 14.20 3.11 23.34
C LYS A 146 13.73 1.67 23.56
N ARG A 147 13.76 1.20 24.82
CA ARG A 147 13.37 -0.19 25.16
C ARG A 147 14.09 -1.22 24.27
N SER A 148 13.33 -1.93 23.42
CA SER A 148 13.85 -2.95 22.50
C SER A 148 13.94 -2.49 21.03
N SER A 149 13.89 -1.19 20.77
CA SER A 149 14.03 -0.64 19.43
C SER A 149 15.32 0.15 19.31
N TYR A 150 16.26 -0.34 18.50
CA TYR A 150 17.59 0.22 18.29
C TYR A 150 17.82 0.56 16.82
N PHE A 151 18.39 1.73 16.54
CA PHE A 151 18.75 2.20 15.21
C PHE A 151 20.18 2.71 15.24
N MET A 152 21.08 2.07 14.49
CA MET A 152 22.48 2.45 14.40
C MET A 152 22.80 3.01 13.03
N PHE A 153 23.40 4.20 12.99
CA PHE A 153 23.75 4.96 11.80
C PHE A 153 25.25 4.99 11.60
N ASN A 154 25.68 4.73 10.36
CA ASN A 154 27.08 4.77 9.99
C ASN A 154 27.24 5.11 8.51
N GLY A 155 28.47 5.25 8.06
CA GLY A 155 28.81 5.54 6.68
C GLY A 155 30.29 5.82 6.50
N PHE A 156 30.69 6.05 5.26
CA PHE A 156 32.03 6.51 4.91
C PHE A 156 32.09 7.19 3.55
N SER A 157 33.13 7.98 3.36
CA SER A 157 33.58 8.53 2.09
C SER A 157 35.01 8.04 1.81
N ASP A 158 35.63 8.56 0.74
CA ASP A 158 37.06 8.37 0.47
C ASP A 158 37.97 9.05 1.50
N GLU A 159 37.47 10.03 2.27
CA GLU A 159 38.19 10.71 3.36
C GLU A 159 38.00 10.01 4.73
N GLY A 160 37.15 8.96 4.80
CA GLY A 160 36.93 8.16 6.02
C GLY A 160 35.49 8.02 6.46
N GLY A 161 35.29 7.58 7.70
CA GLY A 161 33.98 7.38 8.34
C GLY A 161 33.32 8.70 8.77
N ILE A 162 32.43 8.64 9.77
CA ILE A 162 31.77 9.82 10.33
C ILE A 162 32.82 10.83 10.80
N MET A 163 32.90 11.98 10.17
CA MET A 163 33.83 13.03 10.52
C MET A 163 33.33 13.94 11.65
N GLN A 164 32.04 14.24 11.58
CA GLN A 164 31.35 15.13 12.51
C GLN A 164 30.07 14.48 12.99
N TYR A 165 29.68 14.76 14.21
CA TYR A 165 28.39 14.30 14.77
C TYR A 165 27.90 15.30 15.82
N SER A 166 26.60 15.32 16.06
CA SER A 166 25.99 15.95 17.21
C SER A 166 24.72 15.21 17.58
N THR A 167 24.49 14.97 18.86
CA THR A 167 23.20 14.58 19.41
C THR A 167 22.60 15.77 20.16
N GLY A 168 21.28 15.92 20.14
CA GLY A 168 20.65 17.09 20.75
C GLY A 168 19.19 16.87 21.15
N ILE A 169 18.64 17.89 21.79
CA ILE A 169 17.22 17.97 22.12
C ILE A 169 16.49 18.69 20.99
N LYS A 170 15.32 18.17 20.62
CA LYS A 170 14.45 18.75 19.61
C LYS A 170 13.06 19.06 20.16
N ARG A 171 12.44 20.15 19.67
CA ARG A 171 11.04 20.54 19.98
C ARG A 171 10.71 20.68 21.46
N PHE A 172 11.72 20.96 22.29
CA PHE A 172 11.60 21.15 23.73
C PHE A 172 12.51 22.29 24.19
N HIS A 173 12.06 23.15 25.12
CA HIS A 173 12.77 24.34 25.59
C HIS A 173 13.33 25.23 24.46
N SER A 174 12.55 25.45 23.41
CA SER A 174 12.92 26.25 22.21
C SER A 174 14.06 25.65 21.38
N ALA A 175 14.51 24.42 21.66
CA ALA A 175 15.48 23.74 20.82
C ALA A 175 14.80 23.26 19.51
N GLU A 176 15.41 23.60 18.38
CA GLU A 176 14.89 23.19 17.07
C GLU A 176 15.44 21.80 16.64
N GLY A 177 16.60 21.43 17.13
CA GLY A 177 17.30 20.18 16.83
C GLY A 177 18.67 20.39 16.19
N THR A 178 19.44 19.31 16.08
CA THR A 178 20.82 19.30 15.57
C THR A 178 20.94 19.60 14.08
N TRP A 179 19.81 19.60 13.33
CA TRP A 179 19.81 20.00 11.93
C TRP A 179 20.19 21.48 11.75
N ARG A 180 19.88 22.34 12.73
CA ARG A 180 20.30 23.75 12.72
C ARG A 180 21.83 23.90 12.90
N ASP A 181 22.42 23.03 13.72
CA ASP A 181 23.86 23.01 13.95
C ASP A 181 24.64 22.75 12.65
N ALA A 182 24.09 21.92 11.75
CA ALA A 182 24.71 21.60 10.48
C ALA A 182 24.78 22.76 9.46
N GLU A 183 23.96 23.81 9.61
CA GLU A 183 23.80 24.85 8.59
C GLU A 183 25.06 25.73 8.39
N ASP A 184 25.93 25.82 9.36
CA ASP A 184 27.24 26.47 9.22
C ASP A 184 28.36 25.55 8.69
N GLY A 185 28.01 24.26 8.47
CA GLY A 185 28.93 23.24 7.99
C GLY A 185 29.70 22.52 9.09
N ASN A 186 29.42 22.77 10.38
CA ASN A 186 30.09 22.15 11.52
C ASN A 186 29.06 21.60 12.51
N LEU A 187 29.45 20.53 13.24
CA LEU A 187 28.64 19.93 14.30
C LEU A 187 29.38 20.02 15.63
N MET A 188 28.66 20.34 16.70
CA MET A 188 29.24 20.61 18.04
C MET A 188 29.90 19.39 18.72
N GLY A 189 29.65 18.17 18.24
CA GLY A 189 30.27 16.96 18.83
C GLY A 189 29.64 16.52 20.15
N ASN A 190 28.40 16.94 20.46
CA ASN A 190 27.70 16.43 21.64
C ASN A 190 27.45 14.93 21.48
N SER A 191 27.87 14.12 22.46
CA SER A 191 27.94 12.67 22.33
C SER A 191 26.73 11.92 22.88
N ILE A 192 25.85 12.57 23.65
CA ILE A 192 24.66 11.93 24.23
C ILE A 192 23.54 12.94 24.51
N ALA A 193 22.33 12.54 24.22
CA ALA A 193 21.12 13.27 24.57
C ALA A 193 20.01 12.29 24.95
N GLN A 194 19.10 12.69 25.85
CA GLN A 194 17.97 11.89 26.28
C GLN A 194 16.69 12.74 26.35
N GLY A 195 15.53 12.13 26.04
CA GLY A 195 14.22 12.76 26.06
C GLY A 195 13.62 12.84 24.65
N SER A 196 13.27 14.02 24.19
CA SER A 196 12.92 14.29 22.78
C SER A 196 14.22 14.65 22.05
N VAL A 197 14.79 13.70 21.32
CA VAL A 197 16.16 13.80 20.79
C VAL A 197 16.24 13.57 19.29
N ASP A 198 17.25 14.20 18.70
CA ASP A 198 17.70 13.99 17.33
C ASP A 198 19.20 13.77 17.26
N SER A 199 19.73 13.52 16.10
CA SER A 199 21.15 13.57 15.82
C SER A 199 21.43 13.96 14.37
N THR A 200 22.61 14.52 14.13
CA THR A 200 23.14 14.75 12.80
C THR A 200 24.54 14.17 12.70
N ILE A 201 24.84 13.52 11.58
CA ILE A 201 26.19 13.03 11.26
C ILE A 201 26.65 13.65 9.94
N GLY A 202 27.94 13.90 9.83
CA GLY A 202 28.57 14.55 8.68
C GLY A 202 29.70 13.73 8.06
N PHE A 203 29.74 13.69 6.73
CA PHE A 203 30.82 13.13 5.93
C PHE A 203 31.42 14.22 5.04
N MET A 204 32.70 14.10 4.73
CA MET A 204 33.41 15.02 3.84
C MET A 204 34.00 14.26 2.66
N THR A 205 34.04 14.91 1.52
CA THR A 205 34.76 14.46 0.33
C THR A 205 35.31 15.66 -0.44
N ARG A 206 36.40 15.46 -1.21
CA ARG A 206 36.92 16.46 -2.14
C ARG A 206 36.68 16.04 -3.56
N VAL A 207 35.89 16.83 -4.27
CA VAL A 207 35.50 16.56 -5.65
C VAL A 207 36.27 17.48 -6.59
N SER A 208 37.07 16.89 -7.49
CA SER A 208 37.75 17.63 -8.52
C SER A 208 36.78 18.29 -9.51
N GLY A 209 37.21 19.32 -10.20
CA GLY A 209 36.39 19.96 -11.24
C GLY A 209 35.92 18.96 -12.31
N GLY A 210 34.63 18.89 -12.55
CA GLY A 210 34.01 17.91 -13.45
C GLY A 210 34.09 16.45 -12.97
N GLY A 211 34.62 16.18 -11.78
CA GLY A 211 34.79 14.85 -11.22
C GLY A 211 33.60 14.41 -10.38
N GLU A 212 33.67 13.17 -9.89
CA GLU A 212 32.70 12.61 -8.97
C GLU A 212 33.34 11.85 -7.80
N LYS A 213 32.62 11.79 -6.70
CA LYS A 213 32.97 11.02 -5.51
C LYS A 213 31.74 10.34 -4.93
N THR A 214 31.92 9.23 -4.21
CA THR A 214 30.84 8.45 -3.62
C THR A 214 30.92 8.45 -2.11
N VAL A 215 29.78 8.71 -1.47
CA VAL A 215 29.58 8.58 -0.04
C VAL A 215 28.53 7.50 0.21
N TYR A 216 28.80 6.60 1.15
CA TYR A 216 27.87 5.56 1.59
C TYR A 216 27.38 5.89 2.98
N TYR A 217 26.09 5.68 3.19
CA TYR A 217 25.41 5.81 4.46
C TYR A 217 24.50 4.60 4.65
N TRP A 218 24.33 4.14 5.90
CA TRP A 218 23.37 3.09 6.22
C TRP A 218 22.81 3.24 7.62
N MET A 219 21.64 2.60 7.82
CA MET A 219 20.99 2.43 9.11
C MET A 219 20.72 0.94 9.32
N SER A 220 21.10 0.44 10.50
CA SER A 220 20.76 -0.91 10.96
C SER A 220 19.69 -0.82 12.04
N ALA A 221 18.59 -1.56 11.93
CA ALA A 221 17.53 -1.64 12.93
C ALA A 221 17.51 -3.03 13.59
N GLY A 222 17.29 -3.08 14.91
CA GLY A 222 17.29 -4.32 15.68
C GLY A 222 16.70 -4.15 17.07
N HIS A 223 16.63 -5.26 17.83
CA HIS A 223 15.99 -5.32 19.14
C HIS A 223 16.94 -5.02 20.32
N ASN A 224 18.22 -4.94 20.07
CA ASN A 224 19.25 -4.64 21.06
C ASN A 224 20.53 -4.10 20.41
N LEU A 225 21.43 -3.56 21.23
CA LEU A 225 22.68 -2.97 20.76
C LEU A 225 23.59 -3.97 20.05
N GLU A 226 23.66 -5.21 20.53
CA GLU A 226 24.53 -6.22 19.94
C GLU A 226 24.08 -6.60 18.52
N GLU A 227 22.79 -6.74 18.30
CA GLU A 227 22.21 -7.02 16.98
C GLU A 227 22.56 -5.92 15.97
N VAL A 228 22.31 -4.65 16.30
CA VAL A 228 22.61 -3.55 15.38
C VAL A 228 24.12 -3.38 15.14
N LYS A 229 24.98 -3.73 16.11
CA LYS A 229 26.44 -3.79 15.91
C LYS A 229 26.83 -4.88 14.93
N GLN A 230 26.24 -6.08 15.02
CA GLN A 230 26.50 -7.18 14.10
C GLN A 230 26.06 -6.83 12.68
N LEU A 231 24.87 -6.22 12.53
CA LEU A 231 24.39 -5.74 11.24
C LEU A 231 25.28 -4.63 10.65
N ASN A 232 25.73 -3.69 11.48
CA ASN A 232 26.69 -2.67 11.06
C ASN A 232 28.03 -3.27 10.60
N GLN A 233 28.55 -4.25 11.32
CA GLN A 233 29.78 -4.95 10.96
C GLN A 233 29.60 -5.72 9.65
N TYR A 234 28.46 -6.38 9.46
CA TYR A 234 28.13 -7.06 8.20
C TYR A 234 28.15 -6.12 6.99
N VAL A 235 27.61 -4.88 7.12
CA VAL A 235 27.66 -3.89 6.04
C VAL A 235 29.11 -3.48 5.76
N THR A 236 29.90 -3.24 6.79
CA THR A 236 31.32 -2.86 6.65
C THR A 236 32.12 -3.93 5.94
N ASP A 237 31.98 -5.20 6.33
CA ASP A 237 32.72 -6.33 5.78
C ASP A 237 32.30 -6.66 4.34
N SER A 238 31.00 -6.52 4.04
CA SER A 238 30.44 -6.82 2.72
C SER A 238 30.66 -5.71 1.71
N HIS A 239 30.82 -4.47 2.16
CA HIS A 239 30.84 -3.21 1.41
C HIS A 239 29.45 -2.81 0.84
N PRO A 240 28.93 -1.59 1.13
CA PRO A 240 27.58 -1.13 0.73
C PRO A 240 27.29 -1.23 -0.76
N GLU A 241 28.26 -0.96 -1.65
CA GLU A 241 28.09 -1.06 -3.11
C GLU A 241 27.72 -2.49 -3.54
N LYS A 242 28.40 -3.49 -2.98
CA LYS A 242 28.07 -4.90 -3.27
C LYS A 242 26.70 -5.29 -2.77
N LEU A 243 26.30 -4.76 -1.59
CA LEU A 243 24.98 -5.03 -1.03
C LEU A 243 23.89 -4.39 -1.89
N LEU A 244 24.03 -3.12 -2.31
CA LEU A 244 23.08 -2.46 -3.22
C LEU A 244 22.96 -3.21 -4.55
N SER A 245 24.09 -3.64 -5.13
CA SER A 245 24.08 -4.44 -6.36
C SER A 245 23.33 -5.77 -6.18
N ARG A 246 23.49 -6.45 -5.03
CA ARG A 246 22.76 -7.69 -4.71
C ARG A 246 21.26 -7.44 -4.54
N ILE A 247 20.85 -6.29 -3.96
CA ILE A 247 19.45 -5.91 -3.83
C ILE A 247 18.82 -5.74 -5.22
N VAL A 248 19.50 -5.07 -6.16
CA VAL A 248 19.02 -4.93 -7.55
C VAL A 248 18.84 -6.31 -8.21
N ILE A 249 19.85 -7.17 -8.10
CA ILE A 249 19.81 -8.52 -8.66
C ILE A 249 18.66 -9.34 -8.04
N TYR A 250 18.49 -9.27 -6.73
CA TYR A 250 17.41 -9.96 -6.02
C TYR A 250 16.02 -9.58 -6.56
N TRP A 251 15.73 -8.27 -6.71
CA TRP A 251 14.43 -7.81 -7.18
C TRP A 251 14.17 -8.15 -8.64
N ARG A 252 15.19 -8.11 -9.49
CA ARG A 252 15.09 -8.58 -10.88
C ARG A 252 14.72 -10.06 -10.94
N HIS A 253 15.39 -10.90 -10.17
CA HIS A 253 15.05 -12.32 -10.09
C HIS A 253 13.66 -12.55 -9.48
N TRP A 254 13.26 -11.73 -8.52
CA TRP A 254 11.93 -11.82 -7.91
C TRP A 254 10.83 -11.56 -8.95
N LEU A 255 10.99 -10.59 -9.84
CA LEU A 255 10.07 -10.30 -10.93
C LEU A 255 10.04 -11.35 -12.04
N LEU A 256 11.14 -12.08 -12.24
CA LEU A 256 11.24 -13.13 -13.27
C LEU A 256 10.61 -14.47 -12.87
N ARG A 257 10.00 -14.57 -11.69
CA ARG A 257 9.35 -15.83 -11.24
C ARG A 257 8.19 -16.26 -12.13
N THR A 258 7.57 -15.31 -12.82
CA THR A 258 6.44 -15.57 -13.71
C THR A 258 6.69 -14.92 -15.07
N GLU A 259 6.54 -15.71 -16.13
CA GLU A 259 6.50 -15.16 -17.48
C GLU A 259 5.07 -14.78 -17.81
N THR A 260 4.81 -13.49 -18.00
CA THR A 260 3.51 -12.97 -18.41
C THR A 260 3.58 -12.50 -19.86
N ASP A 261 2.76 -13.10 -20.72
CA ASP A 261 2.52 -12.56 -22.06
C ASP A 261 1.52 -11.42 -21.94
N PHE A 262 1.98 -10.19 -22.14
CA PHE A 262 1.18 -8.98 -22.02
C PHE A 262 0.38 -8.62 -23.27
N GLY A 263 0.47 -9.44 -24.33
CA GLY A 263 -0.28 -9.22 -25.59
C GLY A 263 0.19 -7.96 -26.32
N ASP A 264 -0.74 -7.01 -26.51
CA ASP A 264 -0.50 -5.74 -27.17
C ASP A 264 -0.41 -4.55 -26.21
N LEU A 265 -0.25 -4.80 -24.90
CA LEU A 265 -0.11 -3.74 -23.91
C LEU A 265 1.20 -2.95 -24.12
N PRO A 266 1.15 -1.61 -24.07
CA PRO A 266 2.33 -0.79 -24.27
C PRO A 266 3.32 -0.88 -23.09
N GLU A 267 4.58 -0.51 -23.36
CA GLU A 267 5.69 -0.68 -22.42
C GLU A 267 5.48 0.05 -21.08
N GLU A 268 4.87 1.24 -21.09
CA GLU A 268 4.55 2.00 -19.88
C GLU A 268 3.57 1.27 -18.96
N VAL A 269 2.61 0.52 -19.51
CA VAL A 269 1.69 -0.32 -18.75
C VAL A 269 2.45 -1.49 -18.11
N VAL A 270 3.34 -2.13 -18.85
CA VAL A 270 4.17 -3.24 -18.34
C VAL A 270 5.13 -2.76 -17.25
N LYS A 271 5.74 -1.59 -17.43
CA LYS A 271 6.61 -0.98 -16.41
C LYS A 271 5.86 -0.70 -15.12
N LEU A 272 4.66 -0.11 -15.20
CA LEU A 272 3.85 0.15 -14.02
C LEU A 272 3.35 -1.16 -13.37
N TYR A 273 2.99 -2.18 -14.14
CA TYR A 273 2.64 -3.50 -13.63
C TYR A 273 3.77 -4.09 -12.77
N LYS A 274 5.00 -4.13 -13.28
CA LYS A 274 6.16 -4.60 -12.54
C LYS A 274 6.42 -3.76 -11.28
N LYS A 275 6.32 -2.44 -11.39
CA LYS A 275 6.49 -1.52 -10.24
C LYS A 275 5.40 -1.77 -9.20
N SER A 276 4.15 -2.00 -9.61
CA SER A 276 3.05 -2.29 -8.71
C SER A 276 3.26 -3.59 -7.93
N LEU A 277 3.75 -4.66 -8.57
CA LEU A 277 4.13 -5.90 -7.89
C LEU A 277 5.17 -5.64 -6.78
N LEU A 278 6.20 -4.85 -7.08
CA LEU A 278 7.25 -4.49 -6.13
C LEU A 278 6.72 -3.64 -4.97
N ILE A 279 5.85 -2.67 -5.26
CA ILE A 279 5.25 -1.82 -4.23
C ILE A 279 4.34 -2.65 -3.33
N VAL A 280 3.46 -3.49 -3.87
CA VAL A 280 2.62 -4.40 -3.07
C VAL A 280 3.49 -5.28 -2.15
N ARG A 281 4.64 -5.78 -2.65
CA ARG A 281 5.56 -6.56 -1.81
C ARG A 281 6.11 -5.75 -0.63
N THR A 282 6.35 -4.44 -0.77
CA THR A 282 6.81 -3.60 0.35
C THR A 282 5.74 -3.38 1.41
N GLN A 283 4.45 -3.48 1.05
CA GLN A 283 3.30 -3.31 1.95
C GLN A 283 2.87 -4.61 2.62
N THR A 284 3.55 -5.72 2.35
CA THR A 284 3.24 -7.05 2.88
C THR A 284 4.29 -7.46 3.89
N ASP A 285 3.85 -7.66 5.14
CA ASP A 285 4.67 -8.19 6.23
C ASP A 285 4.95 -9.68 6.03
N GLU A 286 6.07 -10.17 6.57
CA GLU A 286 6.37 -11.61 6.50
C GLU A 286 5.41 -12.49 7.33
N ASN A 287 4.73 -11.89 8.32
CA ASN A 287 3.67 -12.56 9.10
C ASN A 287 2.33 -12.67 8.34
N GLY A 288 2.23 -12.03 7.16
CA GLY A 288 1.06 -12.10 6.31
C GLY A 288 0.14 -10.90 6.36
N ALA A 289 0.33 -9.94 7.26
CA ALA A 289 -0.43 -8.70 7.23
C ALA A 289 -0.12 -7.91 5.95
N ILE A 290 -1.16 -7.43 5.27
CA ILE A 290 -1.04 -6.56 4.09
C ILE A 290 -1.68 -5.22 4.44
N ILE A 291 -0.87 -4.18 4.61
CA ILE A 291 -1.36 -2.87 5.01
C ILE A 291 -2.00 -2.11 3.83
N ALA A 292 -3.04 -1.34 4.12
CA ALA A 292 -3.74 -0.55 3.10
C ALA A 292 -2.85 0.57 2.54
N ALA A 293 -2.16 1.31 3.40
CA ALA A 293 -1.23 2.36 3.02
C ALA A 293 -0.22 2.64 4.13
N ASN A 294 0.83 3.38 3.80
CA ASN A 294 1.91 3.73 4.72
C ASN A 294 2.17 5.24 4.84
N ASP A 295 1.29 6.08 4.28
CA ASP A 295 1.41 7.54 4.31
C ASP A 295 0.85 8.09 5.62
N THR A 296 1.75 8.53 6.52
CA THR A 296 1.35 9.07 7.84
C THR A 296 0.87 10.52 7.81
N ASP A 297 0.95 11.23 6.68
CA ASP A 297 0.41 12.59 6.61
C ASP A 297 -1.12 12.62 6.71
N ILE A 298 -1.79 11.48 6.48
CA ILE A 298 -3.24 11.31 6.73
C ILE A 298 -3.62 11.58 8.20
N LEU A 299 -2.70 11.42 9.15
CA LEU A 299 -2.90 11.76 10.55
C LEU A 299 -3.28 13.23 10.79
N GLN A 300 -2.88 14.11 9.89
CA GLN A 300 -3.24 15.54 9.98
C GLN A 300 -4.71 15.78 9.63
N TYR A 301 -5.30 14.88 8.85
CA TYR A 301 -6.68 14.97 8.39
C TYR A 301 -7.68 14.37 9.40
N ASN A 302 -7.49 13.11 9.80
CA ASN A 302 -8.45 12.36 10.62
C ASN A 302 -7.91 11.84 11.96
N ARG A 303 -6.61 12.07 12.27
CA ARG A 303 -5.93 11.59 13.49
C ARG A 303 -5.87 10.07 13.60
N ASP A 304 -6.04 9.35 12.49
CA ASP A 304 -5.80 7.92 12.37
C ASP A 304 -4.95 7.66 11.11
N HIS A 305 -4.35 6.49 11.00
CA HIS A 305 -3.48 6.11 9.88
C HIS A 305 -4.09 4.95 9.08
N TYR A 306 -3.49 4.62 7.94
CA TYR A 306 -3.89 3.52 7.08
C TYR A 306 -2.90 2.34 7.11
N SER A 307 -1.97 2.34 8.07
CA SER A 307 -1.02 1.24 8.27
C SER A 307 -1.65 0.05 9.01
N TYR A 308 -2.92 -0.22 8.73
CA TYR A 308 -3.66 -1.39 9.21
C TYR A 308 -3.85 -2.39 8.07
N MET A 309 -4.09 -3.63 8.43
CA MET A 309 -4.58 -4.68 7.54
C MET A 309 -6.11 -4.75 7.66
N TRP A 310 -6.81 -4.42 6.58
CA TRP A 310 -8.21 -4.75 6.38
C TRP A 310 -8.29 -6.10 5.69
N PRO A 311 -8.99 -7.12 6.24
CA PRO A 311 -9.07 -8.43 5.60
C PRO A 311 -9.66 -8.39 4.19
N ARG A 312 -10.62 -7.50 3.91
CA ARG A 312 -11.16 -7.24 2.56
C ARG A 312 -10.06 -6.80 1.60
N ASP A 313 -9.32 -5.74 1.95
CA ASP A 313 -8.22 -5.22 1.14
C ASP A 313 -7.17 -6.30 0.95
N GLY A 314 -6.75 -6.94 2.03
CA GLY A 314 -5.80 -8.05 1.99
C GLY A 314 -6.23 -9.19 1.08
N ALA A 315 -7.51 -9.58 1.10
CA ALA A 315 -8.07 -10.62 0.26
C ALA A 315 -8.01 -10.27 -1.23
N LEU A 316 -8.41 -9.05 -1.61
CA LEU A 316 -8.38 -8.60 -3.00
C LEU A 316 -6.94 -8.41 -3.51
N ILE A 317 -6.04 -7.97 -2.63
CA ILE A 317 -4.60 -7.89 -2.93
C ILE A 317 -4.02 -9.30 -3.10
N ALA A 318 -4.38 -10.24 -2.22
CA ALA A 318 -3.94 -11.63 -2.31
C ALA A 318 -4.43 -12.30 -3.61
N GLU A 319 -5.69 -12.07 -4.02
CA GLU A 319 -6.20 -12.55 -5.31
C GLU A 319 -5.37 -12.00 -6.49
N ALA A 320 -5.09 -10.70 -6.51
CA ALA A 320 -4.31 -10.06 -7.56
C ALA A 320 -2.89 -10.64 -7.65
N MET A 321 -2.23 -10.83 -6.51
CA MET A 321 -0.88 -11.40 -6.44
C MET A 321 -0.86 -12.88 -6.79
N SER A 322 -1.90 -13.65 -6.41
CA SER A 322 -2.09 -15.02 -6.84
C SER A 322 -2.24 -15.12 -8.35
N MET A 323 -3.12 -14.28 -8.94
CA MET A 323 -3.33 -14.21 -10.38
C MET A 323 -2.03 -13.91 -11.15
N ALA A 324 -1.15 -13.10 -10.56
CA ALA A 324 0.17 -12.78 -11.09
C ALA A 324 1.24 -13.87 -10.82
N GLY A 325 0.90 -14.97 -10.10
CA GLY A 325 1.79 -16.10 -9.84
C GLY A 325 2.67 -15.97 -8.59
N TYR A 326 2.34 -15.07 -7.65
CA TYR A 326 3.08 -14.84 -6.41
C TYR A 326 2.46 -15.54 -5.19
N GLN A 327 2.01 -16.78 -5.35
CA GLN A 327 1.32 -17.57 -4.34
C GLN A 327 2.09 -17.67 -3.01
N SER A 328 3.41 -17.87 -3.06
CA SER A 328 4.23 -17.97 -1.83
C SER A 328 4.24 -16.70 -0.98
N MET A 329 3.89 -15.55 -1.55
CA MET A 329 3.80 -14.29 -0.84
C MET A 329 2.48 -14.15 -0.06
N ILE A 330 1.41 -14.76 -0.57
CA ILE A 330 0.06 -14.60 -0.01
C ILE A 330 -0.33 -15.72 0.95
N ALA A 331 0.33 -16.86 0.95
CA ALA A 331 0.01 -17.95 1.88
C ALA A 331 0.05 -17.52 3.37
N PRO A 332 1.02 -16.69 3.83
CA PRO A 332 1.00 -16.15 5.18
C PRO A 332 -0.23 -15.26 5.49
N PHE A 333 -0.83 -14.58 4.51
CA PHE A 333 -2.04 -13.79 4.70
C PHE A 333 -3.23 -14.65 5.17
N PHE A 334 -3.41 -15.82 4.58
CA PHE A 334 -4.49 -16.73 5.01
C PHE A 334 -4.23 -17.29 6.40
N GLN A 335 -2.96 -17.52 6.75
CA GLN A 335 -2.60 -17.92 8.12
C GLN A 335 -2.90 -16.77 9.11
N PHE A 336 -2.53 -15.54 8.78
CA PHE A 336 -2.85 -14.36 9.60
C PHE A 336 -4.36 -14.23 9.83
N CYS A 337 -5.18 -14.41 8.79
CA CYS A 337 -6.64 -14.40 8.93
C CYS A 337 -7.16 -15.55 9.80
N ALA A 338 -6.56 -16.74 9.70
CA ALA A 338 -6.94 -17.89 10.55
C ALA A 338 -6.60 -17.66 12.03
N ASP A 339 -5.45 -17.02 12.30
CA ASP A 339 -4.97 -16.75 13.67
C ASP A 339 -5.74 -15.60 14.34
N THR A 340 -6.27 -14.66 13.55
CA THR A 340 -7.03 -13.50 14.05
C THR A 340 -8.54 -13.67 13.99
N LEU A 341 -9.03 -14.77 13.39
CA LEU A 341 -10.47 -15.08 13.33
C LEU A 341 -11.07 -15.23 14.74
N SER A 342 -12.20 -14.55 14.98
CA SER A 342 -12.90 -14.68 16.26
C SER A 342 -13.35 -16.13 16.54
N PRO A 343 -13.59 -16.50 17.79
CA PRO A 343 -14.16 -17.81 18.11
C PRO A 343 -15.50 -18.08 17.40
N GLU A 344 -16.30 -17.03 17.15
CA GLU A 344 -17.59 -17.07 16.49
C GLU A 344 -17.47 -17.19 14.96
N GLY A 345 -16.29 -16.92 14.37
CA GLY A 345 -16.02 -17.11 12.96
C GLY A 345 -16.07 -15.84 12.09
N TYR A 346 -16.00 -14.65 12.68
CA TYR A 346 -15.88 -13.40 11.93
C TYR A 346 -14.50 -12.77 12.11
N LEU A 347 -14.11 -11.94 11.15
CA LEU A 347 -12.98 -11.02 11.25
C LEU A 347 -13.49 -9.63 11.62
N PHE A 348 -12.74 -8.92 12.49
CA PHE A 348 -12.95 -7.51 12.72
C PHE A 348 -12.57 -6.70 11.47
N HIS A 349 -13.06 -5.48 11.36
CA HIS A 349 -12.87 -4.70 10.15
C HIS A 349 -11.41 -4.32 9.88
N LYS A 350 -10.53 -4.23 10.89
CA LYS A 350 -9.09 -4.02 10.68
C LYS A 350 -8.22 -4.49 11.84
N TYR A 351 -6.98 -4.80 11.52
CA TYR A 351 -5.97 -5.29 12.44
C TYR A 351 -4.68 -4.51 12.32
N ASN A 352 -3.93 -4.43 13.42
CA ASN A 352 -2.53 -4.07 13.37
C ASN A 352 -1.70 -5.20 12.73
N PRO A 353 -0.52 -4.92 12.15
CA PRO A 353 0.34 -5.95 11.58
C PRO A 353 0.80 -7.03 12.57
N ASP A 354 0.77 -6.79 13.87
CA ASP A 354 1.05 -7.78 14.92
C ASP A 354 -0.13 -8.71 15.26
N GLY A 355 -1.27 -8.58 14.56
CA GLY A 355 -2.48 -9.36 14.76
C GLY A 355 -3.43 -8.82 15.83
N THR A 356 -3.09 -7.76 16.54
CA THR A 356 -4.01 -7.09 17.46
C THR A 356 -5.10 -6.32 16.69
N VAL A 357 -6.29 -6.24 17.28
CA VAL A 357 -7.41 -5.50 16.64
C VAL A 357 -7.05 -4.01 16.51
N GLY A 358 -7.25 -3.46 15.33
CA GLY A 358 -7.03 -2.04 15.05
C GLY A 358 -8.05 -1.13 15.75
N SER A 359 -7.76 0.17 15.82
CA SER A 359 -8.71 1.14 16.34
C SER A 359 -10.00 1.13 15.52
N SER A 360 -11.16 1.25 16.15
CA SER A 360 -12.44 1.27 15.45
C SER A 360 -13.23 2.52 15.81
N TRP A 361 -13.83 3.14 14.80
CA TRP A 361 -14.87 4.16 14.96
C TRP A 361 -16.29 3.56 14.89
N HIS A 362 -16.41 2.25 14.69
CA HIS A 362 -17.68 1.53 14.71
C HIS A 362 -18.09 1.28 16.15
N PRO A 363 -19.20 1.87 16.65
CA PRO A 363 -19.59 1.69 18.02
C PRO A 363 -20.19 0.32 18.30
N TYR A 364 -19.82 -0.31 19.42
CA TYR A 364 -20.42 -1.54 19.91
C TYR A 364 -21.86 -1.37 20.39
N LEU A 365 -22.22 -0.18 20.86
CA LEU A 365 -23.55 0.13 21.39
C LEU A 365 -24.12 1.36 20.68
N VAL A 366 -25.28 1.21 20.06
CA VAL A 366 -26.02 2.31 19.45
C VAL A 366 -27.43 2.32 19.99
N GLN A 367 -27.81 3.37 20.72
CA GLN A 367 -29.13 3.53 21.35
C GLN A 367 -29.53 2.32 22.23
N GLY A 368 -28.55 1.76 22.95
CA GLY A 368 -28.75 0.60 23.82
C GLY A 368 -28.80 -0.77 23.11
N THR A 369 -28.61 -0.81 21.80
CA THR A 369 -28.53 -2.04 21.03
C THR A 369 -27.07 -2.38 20.76
N GLU A 370 -26.69 -3.63 21.04
CA GLU A 370 -25.38 -4.18 20.76
C GLU A 370 -25.20 -4.38 19.26
N ARG A 371 -24.05 -3.94 18.73
CA ARG A 371 -23.66 -4.09 17.32
C ARG A 371 -22.24 -4.59 17.27
N LEU A 372 -21.99 -5.61 16.46
CA LEU A 372 -20.61 -6.03 16.17
C LEU A 372 -19.91 -4.98 15.31
N PRO A 373 -18.65 -4.58 15.62
CA PRO A 373 -17.88 -3.65 14.81
C PRO A 373 -17.22 -4.38 13.63
N ILE A 374 -18.04 -4.93 12.75
CA ILE A 374 -17.64 -5.74 11.60
C ILE A 374 -18.24 -5.20 10.31
N GLN A 375 -17.65 -5.65 9.22
CA GLN A 375 -18.19 -5.62 7.86
C GLN A 375 -18.10 -7.06 7.35
N GLU A 376 -19.19 -7.67 6.91
CA GLU A 376 -19.20 -9.11 6.57
C GLU A 376 -18.33 -9.42 5.36
N ASP A 377 -18.10 -8.43 4.49
CA ASP A 377 -17.19 -8.54 3.35
C ASP A 377 -15.73 -8.79 3.76
N GLU A 378 -15.30 -8.31 4.95
CA GLU A 378 -13.98 -8.62 5.51
C GLU A 378 -13.77 -10.13 5.69
N THR A 379 -14.79 -10.84 6.16
CA THR A 379 -14.74 -12.28 6.36
C THR A 379 -14.98 -13.05 5.05
N ALA A 380 -15.96 -12.61 4.27
CA ALA A 380 -16.39 -13.29 3.06
C ALA A 380 -15.33 -13.31 1.96
N LEU A 381 -14.64 -12.16 1.76
CA LEU A 381 -13.65 -12.05 0.69
C LEU A 381 -12.37 -12.84 0.95
N VAL A 382 -12.04 -13.14 2.21
CA VAL A 382 -10.94 -14.06 2.53
C VAL A 382 -11.23 -15.47 1.98
N LEU A 383 -12.47 -15.97 2.15
CA LEU A 383 -12.89 -17.26 1.58
C LEU A 383 -12.88 -17.23 0.05
N TYR A 384 -13.40 -16.14 -0.53
CA TYR A 384 -13.42 -15.94 -1.96
C TYR A 384 -12.01 -15.92 -2.56
N ALA A 385 -11.08 -15.15 -1.98
CA ALA A 385 -9.70 -15.06 -2.44
C ALA A 385 -8.96 -16.40 -2.35
N MET A 386 -9.20 -17.19 -1.29
CA MET A 386 -8.62 -18.52 -1.14
C MET A 386 -9.13 -19.47 -2.24
N TRP A 387 -10.43 -19.39 -2.58
CA TRP A 387 -10.99 -20.17 -3.68
C TRP A 387 -10.41 -19.75 -5.04
N LYS A 388 -10.24 -18.44 -5.26
CA LYS A 388 -9.60 -17.92 -6.48
C LYS A 388 -8.15 -18.40 -6.60
N ASP A 389 -7.38 -18.37 -5.51
CA ASP A 389 -6.02 -18.92 -5.49
C ASP A 389 -6.01 -20.40 -5.89
N TYR A 390 -6.89 -21.20 -5.30
CA TYR A 390 -7.04 -22.61 -5.68
C TYR A 390 -7.43 -22.77 -7.17
N THR A 391 -8.33 -21.95 -7.69
CA THR A 391 -8.71 -22.03 -9.11
C THR A 391 -7.57 -21.70 -10.07
N TYR A 392 -6.64 -20.85 -9.67
CA TYR A 392 -5.48 -20.49 -10.51
C TYR A 392 -4.37 -21.54 -10.47
N HIS A 393 -4.14 -22.18 -9.32
CA HIS A 393 -2.95 -22.99 -9.09
C HIS A 393 -3.23 -24.47 -8.81
N GLN A 394 -4.46 -24.83 -8.44
CA GLN A 394 -4.88 -26.19 -8.08
C GLN A 394 -4.06 -26.80 -6.94
N VAL A 395 -3.55 -25.98 -6.01
CA VAL A 395 -2.78 -26.39 -4.83
C VAL A 395 -3.74 -26.57 -3.66
N ILE A 396 -3.97 -27.84 -3.26
CA ILE A 396 -4.98 -28.22 -2.25
C ILE A 396 -4.50 -28.03 -0.81
N GLU A 397 -3.20 -28.05 -0.58
CA GLU A 397 -2.60 -28.07 0.76
C GLU A 397 -2.95 -26.82 1.57
N LEU A 398 -3.01 -25.67 0.93
CA LEU A 398 -3.35 -24.41 1.57
C LEU A 398 -4.80 -24.41 2.11
N PRO A 399 -5.86 -24.62 1.29
CA PRO A 399 -7.22 -24.69 1.80
C PRO A 399 -7.44 -25.88 2.73
N GLN A 400 -6.76 -27.01 2.52
CA GLN A 400 -6.88 -28.16 3.41
C GLN A 400 -6.37 -27.86 4.83
N SER A 401 -5.24 -27.17 4.97
CA SER A 401 -4.69 -26.77 6.27
C SER A 401 -5.59 -25.77 7.01
N HIS A 402 -6.35 -24.96 6.28
CA HIS A 402 -7.23 -23.92 6.82
C HIS A 402 -8.72 -24.34 6.88
N TYR A 403 -9.05 -25.58 6.52
CA TYR A 403 -10.45 -26.02 6.40
C TYR A 403 -11.23 -25.86 7.72
N SER A 404 -10.70 -26.36 8.83
CA SER A 404 -11.39 -26.33 10.12
C SER A 404 -11.16 -25.04 10.90
N THR A 405 -10.04 -24.36 10.68
CA THR A 405 -9.64 -23.16 11.44
C THR A 405 -10.21 -21.88 10.86
N LEU A 406 -10.35 -21.79 9.55
CA LEU A 406 -10.81 -20.60 8.83
C LEU A 406 -12.07 -20.88 8.02
N ILE A 407 -12.02 -21.76 6.99
CA ILE A 407 -13.09 -21.89 5.99
C ILE A 407 -14.42 -22.25 6.65
N ARG A 408 -14.46 -23.31 7.44
CA ARG A 408 -15.70 -23.79 8.05
C ARG A 408 -16.27 -22.82 9.08
N LYS A 409 -15.41 -22.20 9.92
CA LYS A 409 -15.87 -21.25 10.94
C LYS A 409 -16.44 -19.99 10.30
N ALA A 410 -15.72 -19.41 9.34
CA ALA A 410 -16.17 -18.21 8.66
C ALA A 410 -17.46 -18.44 7.87
N ALA A 411 -17.58 -19.56 7.15
CA ALA A 411 -18.79 -19.89 6.41
C ALA A 411 -20.00 -20.16 7.33
N ASN A 412 -19.81 -20.82 8.47
CA ASN A 412 -20.88 -20.98 9.46
C ASN A 412 -21.40 -19.63 9.94
N PHE A 413 -20.47 -18.73 10.37
CA PHE A 413 -20.86 -17.38 10.78
C PHE A 413 -21.63 -16.65 9.69
N LEU A 414 -21.12 -16.59 8.47
CA LEU A 414 -21.76 -15.88 7.36
C LEU A 414 -23.14 -16.48 7.02
N SER A 415 -23.31 -17.80 7.11
CA SER A 415 -24.59 -18.45 6.81
C SER A 415 -25.65 -18.25 7.90
N GLU A 416 -25.24 -17.95 9.13
CA GLU A 416 -26.13 -17.71 10.28
C GLU A 416 -26.40 -16.21 10.52
N PHE A 417 -25.51 -15.32 10.04
CA PHE A 417 -25.60 -13.87 10.28
C PHE A 417 -26.53 -13.19 9.25
N MET A 418 -27.80 -13.62 9.24
CA MET A 418 -28.80 -13.20 8.26
C MET A 418 -29.90 -12.35 8.89
N GLU A 419 -30.41 -11.37 8.16
CA GLU A 419 -31.55 -10.54 8.56
C GLU A 419 -32.84 -11.32 8.42
N PRO A 420 -33.65 -11.44 9.51
CA PRO A 420 -34.86 -12.24 9.48
C PRO A 420 -35.86 -11.79 8.40
N GLY A 421 -36.27 -12.71 7.54
CA GLY A 421 -37.31 -12.49 6.53
C GLY A 421 -36.84 -11.71 5.28
N MET A 422 -35.56 -11.36 5.18
CA MET A 422 -35.03 -10.59 4.04
C MET A 422 -34.19 -11.43 3.08
N ASN A 423 -33.73 -12.60 3.50
CA ASN A 423 -32.74 -13.40 2.75
C ASN A 423 -31.46 -12.60 2.41
N LEU A 424 -31.06 -11.68 3.27
CA LEU A 424 -29.88 -10.84 3.13
C LEU A 424 -29.05 -10.91 4.41
N PRO A 425 -27.73 -10.64 4.37
CA PRO A 425 -26.93 -10.48 5.58
C PRO A 425 -27.51 -9.41 6.51
N LYS A 426 -27.23 -9.49 7.80
CA LYS A 426 -27.61 -8.46 8.76
C LYS A 426 -26.97 -7.13 8.38
N PRO A 427 -27.50 -6.00 8.90
CA PRO A 427 -26.91 -4.70 8.61
C PRO A 427 -25.53 -4.56 9.26
N SER A 428 -24.60 -3.97 8.52
CA SER A 428 -23.26 -3.59 8.96
C SER A 428 -22.86 -2.23 8.37
N TYR A 429 -21.61 -1.80 8.59
CA TYR A 429 -21.07 -0.66 7.86
C TYR A 429 -20.79 -1.03 6.40
N ASP A 430 -20.92 -0.02 5.51
CA ASP A 430 -20.62 -0.17 4.08
C ASP A 430 -19.11 -0.35 3.82
N LEU A 431 -18.77 -0.73 2.59
CA LEU A 431 -17.38 -0.84 2.09
C LEU A 431 -16.50 0.37 2.46
N TRP A 432 -17.10 1.55 2.52
CA TRP A 432 -16.40 2.82 2.80
C TRP A 432 -16.38 3.20 4.29
N GLU A 433 -16.94 2.35 5.15
CA GLU A 433 -17.01 2.53 6.61
C GLU A 433 -17.80 3.81 7.04
N GLU A 434 -18.71 4.27 6.18
CA GLU A 434 -19.40 5.55 6.39
C GLU A 434 -20.86 5.38 6.86
N ARG A 435 -21.53 4.30 6.43
CA ARG A 435 -22.98 4.13 6.60
C ARG A 435 -23.35 2.76 7.09
N TYR A 436 -24.37 2.70 7.93
CA TYR A 436 -24.89 1.47 8.50
C TYR A 436 -26.18 1.04 7.79
N GLY A 437 -26.23 -0.17 7.24
CA GLY A 437 -27.34 -0.70 6.47
C GLY A 437 -27.07 -2.11 5.93
N ILE A 438 -27.90 -2.57 5.00
CA ILE A 438 -27.68 -3.80 4.24
C ILE A 438 -27.18 -3.40 2.85
N TRP A 439 -25.94 -3.73 2.53
CA TRP A 439 -25.27 -3.19 1.35
C TRP A 439 -25.16 -4.22 0.24
N THR A 440 -25.36 -3.77 -0.99
CA THR A 440 -25.30 -4.62 -2.18
C THR A 440 -23.92 -5.26 -2.35
N TYR A 441 -22.84 -4.47 -2.13
CA TYR A 441 -21.48 -4.99 -2.19
C TYR A 441 -21.24 -6.07 -1.14
N THR A 442 -21.61 -5.81 0.11
CA THR A 442 -21.45 -6.76 1.21
C THR A 442 -22.28 -8.03 0.97
N ALA A 443 -23.53 -7.91 0.55
CA ALA A 443 -24.38 -9.08 0.21
C ALA A 443 -23.77 -9.91 -0.93
N ALA A 444 -23.24 -9.25 -1.96
CA ALA A 444 -22.57 -9.92 -3.07
C ALA A 444 -21.25 -10.60 -2.62
N SER A 445 -20.49 -9.97 -1.74
CA SER A 445 -19.26 -10.56 -1.16
C SER A 445 -19.58 -11.81 -0.34
N VAL A 446 -20.63 -11.76 0.51
CA VAL A 446 -21.09 -12.91 1.30
C VAL A 446 -21.56 -14.06 0.40
N TYR A 447 -22.30 -13.75 -0.67
CA TYR A 447 -22.64 -14.75 -1.69
C TYR A 447 -21.38 -15.43 -2.24
N GLY A 448 -20.39 -14.66 -2.71
CA GLY A 448 -19.15 -15.19 -3.27
C GLY A 448 -18.34 -16.02 -2.27
N GLY A 449 -18.27 -15.58 -1.01
CA GLY A 449 -17.58 -16.28 0.07
C GLY A 449 -18.24 -17.61 0.44
N LEU A 450 -19.59 -17.64 0.53
CA LEU A 450 -20.34 -18.87 0.79
C LEU A 450 -20.26 -19.87 -0.37
N MET A 451 -20.29 -19.41 -1.62
CA MET A 451 -20.06 -20.27 -2.79
C MET A 451 -18.66 -20.86 -2.79
N ALA A 452 -17.65 -20.06 -2.44
CA ALA A 452 -16.27 -20.54 -2.27
C ALA A 452 -16.18 -21.63 -1.19
N ALA A 453 -16.81 -21.41 -0.04
CA ALA A 453 -16.88 -22.40 1.04
C ALA A 453 -17.62 -23.66 0.61
N ALA A 454 -18.73 -23.54 -0.13
CA ALA A 454 -19.46 -24.68 -0.67
C ALA A 454 -18.60 -25.54 -1.60
N TYR A 455 -17.79 -24.93 -2.47
CA TYR A 455 -16.86 -25.67 -3.32
C TYR A 455 -15.76 -26.39 -2.52
N PHE A 456 -15.21 -25.77 -1.49
CA PHE A 456 -14.22 -26.41 -0.63
C PHE A 456 -14.82 -27.57 0.19
N THR A 457 -16.04 -27.40 0.73
CA THR A 457 -16.72 -28.47 1.47
C THR A 457 -17.06 -29.66 0.56
N ASP A 458 -17.48 -29.41 -0.68
CA ASP A 458 -17.63 -30.46 -1.70
C ASP A 458 -16.30 -31.20 -1.94
N LEU A 459 -15.23 -30.45 -2.14
CA LEU A 459 -13.90 -30.99 -2.42
C LEU A 459 -13.38 -31.87 -1.28
N PHE A 460 -13.73 -31.54 -0.04
CA PHE A 460 -13.34 -32.30 1.17
C PHE A 460 -14.38 -33.35 1.61
N GLY A 461 -15.47 -33.55 0.84
CA GLY A 461 -16.49 -34.57 1.11
C GLY A 461 -17.50 -34.22 2.21
N ASP A 462 -17.59 -32.96 2.62
CA ASP A 462 -18.57 -32.46 3.59
C ASP A 462 -19.79 -31.89 2.84
N TYR A 463 -20.55 -32.81 2.23
CA TYR A 463 -21.67 -32.47 1.33
C TYR A 463 -22.82 -31.78 2.04
N GLU A 464 -23.10 -32.13 3.31
CA GLU A 464 -24.18 -31.50 4.08
C GLU A 464 -23.92 -29.98 4.25
N ARG A 465 -22.68 -29.59 4.57
CA ARG A 465 -22.32 -28.19 4.66
C ARG A 465 -22.26 -27.53 3.31
N SER A 466 -21.80 -28.22 2.29
CA SER A 466 -21.81 -27.69 0.91
C SER A 466 -23.21 -27.29 0.48
N ASP A 467 -24.19 -28.17 0.67
CA ASP A 467 -25.59 -27.87 0.34
C ASP A 467 -26.13 -26.72 1.19
N HIS A 468 -25.80 -26.69 2.49
CA HIS A 468 -26.22 -25.59 3.37
C HIS A 468 -25.67 -24.22 2.89
N TYR A 469 -24.36 -24.11 2.64
CA TYR A 469 -23.73 -22.85 2.21
C TYR A 469 -24.23 -22.41 0.84
N ARG A 470 -24.36 -23.34 -0.10
CA ARG A 470 -24.91 -23.08 -1.45
C ARG A 470 -26.36 -22.59 -1.39
N ASN A 471 -27.21 -23.24 -0.60
CA ASN A 471 -28.59 -22.83 -0.42
C ASN A 471 -28.69 -21.43 0.22
N THR A 472 -27.85 -21.12 1.21
CA THR A 472 -27.81 -19.77 1.81
C THR A 472 -27.36 -18.73 0.79
N ALA A 473 -26.32 -19.02 -0.01
CA ALA A 473 -25.90 -18.14 -1.09
C ALA A 473 -27.03 -17.86 -2.10
N GLU A 474 -27.75 -18.89 -2.54
CA GLU A 474 -28.88 -18.71 -3.44
C GLU A 474 -30.04 -17.90 -2.82
N LEU A 475 -30.30 -18.05 -1.51
CA LEU A 475 -31.24 -17.18 -0.78
C LEU A 475 -30.76 -15.71 -0.81
N ILE A 476 -29.48 -15.45 -0.59
CA ILE A 476 -28.91 -14.09 -0.66
C ILE A 476 -29.10 -13.50 -2.06
N LYS A 477 -28.84 -14.28 -3.11
CA LYS A 477 -29.10 -13.84 -4.48
C LYS A 477 -30.58 -13.49 -4.71
N GLN A 478 -31.50 -14.30 -4.18
CA GLN A 478 -32.94 -13.99 -4.24
C GLN A 478 -33.26 -12.70 -3.50
N GLY A 479 -32.72 -12.51 -2.28
CA GLY A 479 -32.89 -11.27 -1.50
C GLY A 479 -32.38 -10.03 -2.23
N ILE A 480 -31.20 -10.12 -2.90
CA ILE A 480 -30.67 -9.04 -3.73
C ILE A 480 -31.64 -8.70 -4.86
N LEU A 481 -32.16 -9.71 -5.55
CA LEU A 481 -33.07 -9.50 -6.69
C LEU A 481 -34.43 -8.95 -6.25
N GLU A 482 -34.95 -9.38 -5.11
CA GLU A 482 -36.26 -8.98 -4.58
C GLU A 482 -36.22 -7.59 -3.94
N HIS A 483 -35.22 -7.30 -3.12
CA HIS A 483 -35.22 -6.10 -2.28
C HIS A 483 -34.36 -4.96 -2.82
N ILE A 484 -33.29 -5.26 -3.56
CA ILE A 484 -32.28 -4.26 -3.96
C ILE A 484 -32.43 -3.82 -5.42
N TRP A 485 -32.93 -4.70 -6.30
CA TRP A 485 -33.24 -4.30 -7.68
C TRP A 485 -34.35 -3.24 -7.71
N ASP A 486 -34.20 -2.20 -8.51
CA ASP A 486 -35.21 -1.16 -8.68
C ASP A 486 -35.67 -1.10 -10.15
N GLU A 487 -36.94 -1.45 -10.38
CA GLU A 487 -37.52 -1.51 -11.72
C GLU A 487 -37.69 -0.13 -12.36
N GLU A 488 -38.04 0.89 -11.57
CA GLU A 488 -38.24 2.25 -12.05
C GLU A 488 -36.91 2.89 -12.49
N ALA A 489 -35.89 2.80 -11.64
CA ALA A 489 -34.53 3.28 -11.95
C ALA A 489 -33.80 2.36 -12.96
N GLY A 490 -34.25 1.12 -13.14
CA GLY A 490 -33.65 0.12 -14.02
C GLY A 490 -32.23 -0.27 -13.60
N ARG A 491 -31.90 -0.18 -12.32
CA ARG A 491 -30.57 -0.52 -11.75
C ARG A 491 -30.67 -0.98 -10.32
N PHE A 492 -29.61 -1.58 -9.80
CA PHE A 492 -29.51 -1.90 -8.40
C PHE A 492 -29.32 -0.63 -7.54
N ALA A 493 -29.95 -0.63 -6.36
CA ALA A 493 -29.67 0.32 -5.29
C ALA A 493 -28.30 0.04 -4.69
N ARG A 494 -27.68 1.03 -4.03
CA ARG A 494 -26.45 0.84 -3.24
C ARG A 494 -26.67 -0.15 -2.09
N GLY A 495 -27.87 -0.13 -1.49
CA GLY A 495 -28.28 -0.99 -0.39
C GLY A 495 -29.62 -0.57 0.18
N LEU A 496 -29.89 -1.05 1.39
CA LEU A 496 -31.09 -0.75 2.16
C LEU A 496 -30.69 -0.06 3.46
N ILE A 497 -31.40 1.02 3.80
CA ILE A 497 -31.26 1.73 5.09
C ILE A 497 -32.56 1.62 5.89
N TYR A 498 -32.44 1.44 7.20
CA TYR A 498 -33.63 1.37 8.06
C TYR A 498 -34.07 2.78 8.44
N LYS A 499 -35.27 3.16 8.00
CA LYS A 499 -35.83 4.48 8.23
C LYS A 499 -37.33 4.38 8.54
N ASP A 500 -37.76 5.10 9.57
CA ASP A 500 -39.19 5.20 9.97
C ASP A 500 -39.90 3.85 10.14
N GLY A 501 -39.15 2.82 10.62
CA GLY A 501 -39.70 1.48 10.89
C GLY A 501 -39.71 0.54 9.69
N ALA A 502 -39.09 0.89 8.57
CA ALA A 502 -39.02 0.07 7.35
C ALA A 502 -37.63 0.13 6.66
N TRP A 503 -37.31 -0.92 5.92
CA TRP A 503 -36.18 -0.92 5.01
C TRP A 503 -36.53 -0.16 3.73
N VAL A 504 -35.71 0.83 3.37
CA VAL A 504 -35.87 1.63 2.13
C VAL A 504 -34.59 1.58 1.29
N LYS A 505 -34.74 1.58 -0.01
CA LYS A 505 -33.61 1.57 -0.95
C LYS A 505 -32.81 2.86 -0.89
N ASP A 506 -31.51 2.75 -0.75
CA ASP A 506 -30.57 3.87 -0.97
C ASP A 506 -30.19 3.89 -2.45
N MET A 507 -30.77 4.81 -3.17
CA MET A 507 -30.60 4.96 -4.61
C MET A 507 -29.36 5.79 -5.00
N THR A 508 -28.46 6.13 -4.05
CA THR A 508 -27.17 6.77 -4.38
C THR A 508 -26.41 5.90 -5.37
N LEU A 509 -25.95 6.49 -6.44
CA LEU A 509 -25.15 5.76 -7.43
C LEU A 509 -23.75 5.53 -6.87
N GLU A 510 -23.26 4.30 -6.98
CA GLU A 510 -21.99 3.87 -6.37
C GLU A 510 -21.26 2.87 -7.25
N SER A 511 -19.93 3.01 -7.34
CA SER A 511 -19.08 2.17 -8.18
C SER A 511 -18.92 0.73 -7.67
N SER A 512 -19.08 0.48 -6.36
CA SER A 512 -18.95 -0.85 -5.75
C SER A 512 -20.03 -1.86 -6.20
N LEU A 513 -21.08 -1.41 -6.88
CA LEU A 513 -22.09 -2.29 -7.48
C LEU A 513 -21.50 -3.26 -8.53
N PHE A 514 -20.25 -3.05 -8.96
CA PHE A 514 -19.51 -4.02 -9.78
C PHE A 514 -19.42 -5.40 -9.11
N GLY A 515 -19.44 -5.47 -7.78
CA GLY A 515 -19.38 -6.71 -7.01
C GLY A 515 -20.48 -7.72 -7.36
N LEU A 516 -21.60 -7.29 -7.93
CA LEU A 516 -22.68 -8.17 -8.38
C LEU A 516 -22.21 -9.21 -9.41
N TRP A 517 -21.36 -8.84 -10.35
CA TRP A 517 -20.80 -9.76 -11.32
C TRP A 517 -19.45 -10.33 -10.89
N GLU A 518 -18.59 -9.52 -10.25
CA GLU A 518 -17.25 -9.95 -9.83
C GLU A 518 -17.32 -11.13 -8.86
N PHE A 519 -18.26 -11.11 -7.91
CA PHE A 519 -18.44 -12.19 -6.94
C PHE A 519 -19.42 -13.28 -7.38
N GLY A 520 -19.93 -13.18 -8.61
CA GLY A 520 -20.69 -14.24 -9.28
C GLY A 520 -22.17 -14.30 -8.93
N VAL A 521 -22.77 -13.27 -8.32
CA VAL A 521 -24.23 -13.20 -8.06
C VAL A 521 -25.00 -13.26 -9.37
N LEU A 522 -24.57 -12.49 -10.36
CA LEU A 522 -25.13 -12.46 -11.71
C LEU A 522 -24.01 -12.59 -12.75
N PRO A 523 -24.26 -13.19 -13.91
CA PRO A 523 -23.28 -13.23 -14.98
C PRO A 523 -23.01 -11.82 -15.55
N VAL A 524 -21.82 -11.61 -16.10
CA VAL A 524 -21.36 -10.32 -16.62
C VAL A 524 -22.28 -9.76 -17.72
N ASP A 525 -22.97 -10.61 -18.48
CA ASP A 525 -23.89 -10.28 -19.55
C ASP A 525 -25.37 -10.27 -19.13
N ASP A 526 -25.66 -10.29 -17.80
CA ASP A 526 -27.02 -10.05 -17.31
C ASP A 526 -27.43 -8.60 -17.57
N SER A 527 -28.57 -8.40 -18.18
CA SER A 527 -29.06 -7.08 -18.59
C SER A 527 -29.21 -6.07 -17.45
N ARG A 528 -29.40 -6.55 -16.19
CA ARG A 528 -29.47 -5.70 -14.99
C ARG A 528 -28.07 -5.22 -14.58
N VAL A 529 -27.06 -6.09 -14.73
CA VAL A 529 -25.65 -5.73 -14.53
C VAL A 529 -25.23 -4.70 -15.59
N GLU A 530 -25.50 -4.95 -16.88
CA GLU A 530 -25.18 -4.03 -17.96
C GLU A 530 -25.77 -2.63 -17.72
N ARG A 531 -27.07 -2.56 -17.33
CA ARG A 531 -27.74 -1.29 -17.02
C ARG A 531 -27.15 -0.59 -15.81
N THR A 532 -26.79 -1.34 -14.76
CA THR A 532 -26.16 -0.79 -13.56
C THR A 532 -24.78 -0.22 -13.86
N ILE A 533 -23.93 -0.96 -14.58
CA ILE A 533 -22.59 -0.50 -14.99
C ILE A 533 -22.69 0.72 -15.93
N LYS A 534 -23.67 0.71 -16.83
CA LYS A 534 -23.93 1.89 -17.68
C LYS A 534 -24.29 3.12 -16.85
N ALA A 535 -25.16 2.96 -15.85
CA ALA A 535 -25.52 4.07 -14.95
C ALA A 535 -24.30 4.59 -14.17
N ILE A 536 -23.43 3.70 -13.66
CA ILE A 536 -22.17 4.07 -13.00
C ILE A 536 -21.29 4.89 -13.96
N ARG A 537 -21.09 4.41 -15.17
CA ARG A 537 -20.26 5.08 -16.17
C ARG A 537 -20.79 6.47 -16.53
N ASP A 538 -22.10 6.59 -16.74
CA ASP A 538 -22.75 7.83 -17.12
C ASP A 538 -22.81 8.84 -15.97
N GLY A 539 -23.02 8.36 -14.72
CA GLY A 539 -23.28 9.21 -13.56
C GLY A 539 -22.08 9.43 -12.65
N LEU A 540 -21.05 8.57 -12.68
CA LEU A 540 -19.84 8.70 -11.86
C LEU A 540 -18.58 9.01 -12.67
N GLY A 541 -18.67 9.07 -14.00
CA GLY A 541 -17.59 9.54 -14.84
C GLY A 541 -17.27 11.01 -14.59
N VAL A 542 -16.02 11.33 -14.23
CA VAL A 542 -15.55 12.70 -13.98
C VAL A 542 -15.33 13.41 -15.31
N LYS A 543 -16.08 14.50 -15.55
CA LYS A 543 -16.10 15.24 -16.83
C LYS A 543 -15.06 16.38 -16.84
N THR A 544 -13.80 16.03 -16.60
CA THR A 544 -12.65 16.96 -16.67
C THR A 544 -11.59 16.39 -17.60
N SER A 545 -10.51 17.13 -17.82
CA SER A 545 -9.35 16.65 -18.58
C SER A 545 -8.63 15.47 -17.90
N VAL A 546 -8.78 15.32 -16.58
CA VAL A 546 -8.25 14.18 -15.82
C VAL A 546 -9.08 12.94 -16.10
N GLY A 547 -10.41 13.03 -16.03
CA GLY A 547 -11.30 11.88 -16.21
C GLY A 547 -11.31 10.93 -15.01
N GLY A 548 -11.64 9.65 -15.24
CA GLY A 548 -11.76 8.61 -14.21
C GLY A 548 -13.16 8.47 -13.65
N VAL A 549 -13.35 7.62 -12.65
CA VAL A 549 -14.64 7.27 -12.04
C VAL A 549 -14.61 7.58 -10.54
N ALA A 550 -15.63 8.27 -10.05
CA ALA A 550 -15.80 8.58 -8.64
C ALA A 550 -16.33 7.36 -7.86
N ARG A 551 -16.15 7.39 -6.54
CA ARG A 551 -16.64 6.37 -5.60
C ARG A 551 -18.17 6.28 -5.61
N TYR A 552 -18.82 7.41 -5.33
CA TYR A 552 -20.30 7.57 -5.37
C TYR A 552 -20.67 9.05 -5.60
N THR A 553 -21.94 9.29 -5.93
CA THR A 553 -22.43 10.64 -6.18
C THR A 553 -22.37 11.50 -4.93
N ASN A 554 -21.76 12.68 -5.02
CA ASN A 554 -21.52 13.63 -3.95
C ASN A 554 -20.62 13.05 -2.83
N ASP A 555 -19.54 12.39 -3.24
CA ASP A 555 -18.50 11.90 -2.33
C ASP A 555 -17.79 13.09 -1.67
N TYR A 556 -17.91 13.17 -0.34
CA TYR A 556 -17.35 14.28 0.46
C TYR A 556 -15.88 14.07 0.85
N TYR A 557 -15.35 12.84 0.66
CA TYR A 557 -14.01 12.49 1.14
C TYR A 557 -12.95 13.15 0.26
N PHE A 558 -12.20 14.10 0.80
CA PHE A 558 -11.26 14.97 0.09
C PHE A 558 -11.88 15.76 -1.07
N GLN A 559 -13.19 15.99 -1.06
CA GLN A 559 -13.94 16.64 -2.14
C GLN A 559 -13.28 17.95 -2.61
N GLN A 560 -13.04 18.05 -3.91
CA GLN A 560 -12.39 19.21 -4.54
C GLN A 560 -13.38 20.14 -5.25
N SER A 561 -14.62 19.70 -5.48
CA SER A 561 -15.62 20.45 -6.22
C SER A 561 -17.03 20.28 -5.63
N SER A 562 -17.82 21.34 -5.68
CA SER A 562 -19.26 21.29 -5.41
C SER A 562 -20.12 21.08 -6.68
N ASP A 563 -19.51 21.03 -7.86
CA ASP A 563 -20.17 20.74 -9.14
C ASP A 563 -20.38 19.23 -9.31
N ILE A 564 -21.35 18.68 -8.59
CA ILE A 564 -21.63 17.23 -8.58
C ILE A 564 -22.19 16.69 -9.91
N GLU A 565 -22.64 17.55 -10.82
CA GLU A 565 -23.13 17.14 -12.15
C GLU A 565 -21.96 16.76 -13.08
N ASN A 566 -20.85 17.47 -12.98
CA ASN A 566 -19.68 17.22 -13.81
C ASN A 566 -18.57 16.49 -13.03
N ILE A 567 -18.51 16.66 -11.72
CA ILE A 567 -17.53 16.07 -10.81
C ILE A 567 -18.30 15.46 -9.62
N PRO A 568 -18.90 14.26 -9.80
CA PRO A 568 -19.71 13.60 -8.78
C PRO A 568 -18.91 13.23 -7.51
N GLY A 569 -17.60 13.20 -7.60
CA GLY A 569 -16.57 12.97 -6.59
C GLY A 569 -15.21 13.00 -7.24
N ASN A 570 -14.15 12.84 -6.47
CA ASN A 570 -12.81 12.72 -7.03
C ASN A 570 -12.66 11.42 -7.82
N PRO A 571 -11.82 11.36 -8.88
CA PRO A 571 -11.52 10.10 -9.54
C PRO A 571 -10.70 9.17 -8.62
N TRP A 572 -11.16 7.92 -8.49
CA TRP A 572 -10.48 6.87 -7.76
C TRP A 572 -9.83 5.87 -8.72
N ILE A 573 -8.60 5.49 -8.45
CA ILE A 573 -7.87 4.51 -9.29
C ILE A 573 -8.63 3.18 -9.31
N ILE A 574 -9.02 2.65 -8.14
CA ILE A 574 -9.72 1.36 -8.05
C ILE A 574 -11.07 1.40 -8.75
N CYS A 575 -11.88 2.46 -8.54
CA CYS A 575 -13.21 2.57 -9.14
C CYS A 575 -13.15 2.63 -10.69
N THR A 576 -12.14 3.32 -11.21
CA THR A 576 -11.89 3.40 -12.65
C THR A 576 -11.48 2.02 -13.21
N LEU A 577 -10.64 1.28 -12.48
CA LEU A 577 -10.22 -0.06 -12.88
C LEU A 577 -11.33 -1.12 -12.75
N TRP A 578 -12.27 -0.98 -11.80
CA TRP A 578 -13.42 -1.88 -11.71
C TRP A 578 -14.30 -1.84 -12.97
N ILE A 579 -14.48 -0.65 -13.53
CA ILE A 579 -15.21 -0.50 -14.79
C ILE A 579 -14.41 -1.09 -15.97
N ALA A 580 -13.09 -0.90 -15.97
CA ALA A 580 -12.23 -1.54 -16.98
C ALA A 580 -12.24 -3.07 -16.87
N ASN A 581 -12.28 -3.63 -15.66
CA ASN A 581 -12.39 -5.07 -15.44
C ASN A 581 -13.71 -5.64 -15.99
N TYR A 582 -14.82 -4.90 -15.82
CA TYR A 582 -16.09 -5.26 -16.44
C TYR A 582 -15.97 -5.28 -17.97
N ASP A 583 -15.37 -4.25 -18.57
CA ASP A 583 -15.18 -4.19 -20.02
C ASP A 583 -14.30 -5.35 -20.54
N ILE A 584 -13.25 -5.71 -19.80
CA ILE A 584 -12.39 -6.86 -20.14
C ILE A 584 -13.17 -8.17 -20.10
N GLU A 585 -13.96 -8.41 -19.05
CA GLU A 585 -14.68 -9.67 -18.87
C GLU A 585 -15.84 -9.83 -19.83
N SER A 586 -16.50 -8.72 -20.19
CA SER A 586 -17.61 -8.69 -21.17
C SER A 586 -17.15 -8.69 -22.64
N ALA A 587 -15.83 -8.52 -22.91
CA ALA A 587 -15.27 -8.44 -24.26
C ALA A 587 -15.52 -9.72 -25.08
N LYS A 588 -16.01 -9.55 -26.31
CA LYS A 588 -16.26 -10.64 -27.27
C LYS A 588 -15.32 -10.60 -28.47
N THR A 589 -14.67 -9.46 -28.69
CA THR A 589 -13.71 -9.23 -29.79
C THR A 589 -12.48 -8.49 -29.30
N LEU A 590 -11.38 -8.54 -30.06
CA LEU A 590 -10.18 -7.75 -29.75
C LEU A 590 -10.46 -6.23 -29.78
N GLN A 591 -11.44 -5.78 -30.55
CA GLN A 591 -11.82 -4.37 -30.58
C GLN A 591 -12.46 -3.92 -29.25
N ASP A 592 -13.18 -4.80 -28.55
CA ASP A 592 -13.78 -4.50 -27.25
C ASP A 592 -12.72 -4.24 -26.18
N LEU A 593 -11.49 -4.74 -26.37
CA LEU A 593 -10.36 -4.53 -25.47
C LEU A 593 -9.68 -3.15 -25.63
N GLU A 594 -10.03 -2.35 -26.66
CA GLU A 594 -9.41 -1.04 -26.84
C GLU A 594 -9.74 -0.05 -25.70
N ALA A 595 -10.97 -0.07 -25.20
CA ALA A 595 -11.40 0.83 -24.13
C ALA A 595 -10.67 0.51 -22.81
N PRO A 596 -10.67 -0.74 -22.30
CA PRO A 596 -9.90 -1.07 -21.09
C PRO A 596 -8.39 -0.90 -21.27
N ARG A 597 -7.81 -1.15 -22.44
CA ARG A 597 -6.39 -0.84 -22.71
C ARG A 597 -6.12 0.64 -22.50
N ARG A 598 -6.95 1.55 -23.04
CA ARG A 598 -6.81 3.00 -22.81
C ARG A 598 -6.95 3.38 -21.33
N THR A 599 -7.78 2.64 -20.57
CA THR A 599 -7.86 2.85 -19.11
C THR A 599 -6.57 2.44 -18.42
N LEU A 600 -5.95 1.31 -18.79
CA LEU A 600 -4.64 0.91 -18.24
C LEU A 600 -3.53 1.92 -18.56
N GLU A 601 -3.51 2.45 -19.79
CA GLU A 601 -2.62 3.54 -20.19
C GLU A 601 -2.91 4.84 -19.41
N TRP A 602 -4.20 5.15 -19.16
CA TRP A 602 -4.58 6.30 -18.34
C TRP A 602 -4.03 6.17 -16.92
N VAL A 603 -4.19 5.01 -16.25
CA VAL A 603 -3.62 4.78 -14.91
C VAL A 603 -2.10 4.97 -14.93
N SER A 604 -1.39 4.50 -15.96
CA SER A 604 0.07 4.66 -16.03
C SER A 604 0.49 6.13 -16.14
N ARG A 605 -0.31 6.97 -16.78
CA ARG A 605 -0.08 8.43 -16.85
C ARG A 605 -0.44 9.16 -15.56
N GLN A 606 -1.33 8.60 -14.72
CA GLN A 606 -1.70 9.18 -13.41
C GLN A 606 -0.77 8.77 -12.27
N ALA A 607 0.09 7.79 -12.49
CA ALA A 607 1.10 7.41 -11.51
C ALA A 607 2.10 8.55 -11.27
N LEU A 608 2.61 8.68 -10.05
CA LEU A 608 3.76 9.55 -9.78
C LEU A 608 4.95 9.14 -10.66
N SER A 609 5.90 10.04 -10.89
CA SER A 609 7.09 9.77 -11.70
C SER A 609 7.87 8.52 -11.26
N SER A 610 7.78 8.17 -9.99
CA SER A 610 8.34 6.95 -9.41
C SER A 610 7.51 5.68 -9.66
N GLY A 611 6.31 5.79 -10.23
CA GLY A 611 5.36 4.69 -10.43
C GLY A 611 4.47 4.40 -9.24
N VAL A 612 4.42 5.26 -8.22
CA VAL A 612 3.51 5.13 -7.08
C VAL A 612 2.09 5.55 -7.49
N LEU A 613 1.10 4.73 -7.13
CA LEU A 613 -0.32 5.01 -7.35
C LEU A 613 -0.97 5.53 -6.07
N PRO A 614 -1.69 6.66 -6.14
CA PRO A 614 -2.47 7.17 -5.01
C PRO A 614 -3.82 6.46 -4.87
N GLU A 615 -4.55 6.81 -3.83
CA GLU A 615 -5.96 6.46 -3.65
C GLU A 615 -6.84 7.22 -4.64
N GLN A 616 -6.74 8.53 -4.65
CA GLN A 616 -7.55 9.45 -5.42
C GLN A 616 -6.69 10.45 -6.19
N LEU A 617 -7.30 11.07 -7.17
CA LEU A 617 -6.70 12.15 -7.96
C LEU A 617 -7.50 13.44 -7.79
N ASN A 618 -6.80 14.55 -7.81
CA ASN A 618 -7.43 15.83 -7.96
C ASN A 618 -8.08 15.91 -9.37
N PRO A 619 -9.38 16.18 -9.48
CA PRO A 619 -10.09 16.16 -10.76
C PRO A 619 -9.64 17.26 -11.72
N PHE A 620 -8.89 18.27 -11.29
CA PHE A 620 -8.47 19.40 -12.13
C PHE A 620 -7.06 19.24 -12.70
N ASP A 621 -6.12 18.71 -11.92
CA ASP A 621 -4.70 18.62 -12.31
C ASP A 621 -4.09 17.22 -12.21
N GLY A 622 -4.85 16.22 -11.72
CA GLY A 622 -4.38 14.85 -11.57
C GLY A 622 -3.40 14.63 -10.41
N SER A 623 -3.16 15.64 -9.58
CA SER A 623 -2.29 15.48 -8.41
C SER A 623 -2.87 14.47 -7.41
N PRO A 624 -2.00 13.73 -6.65
CA PRO A 624 -2.46 12.73 -5.70
C PRO A 624 -3.23 13.36 -4.54
N LEU A 625 -4.34 12.74 -4.18
CA LEU A 625 -5.14 13.07 -3.00
C LEU A 625 -5.20 11.87 -2.05
N ALA A 626 -5.46 12.15 -0.77
CA ALA A 626 -5.47 11.20 0.34
C ALA A 626 -4.10 10.51 0.49
N VAL A 627 -4.03 9.17 0.48
CA VAL A 627 -2.80 8.43 0.70
C VAL A 627 -2.13 7.99 -0.62
N ALA A 628 -0.81 7.90 -0.60
CA ALA A 628 0.00 7.33 -1.69
C ALA A 628 1.33 6.77 -1.13
N PRO A 629 1.66 5.48 -1.40
CA PRO A 629 0.88 4.51 -2.17
C PRO A 629 -0.39 4.03 -1.47
N LEU A 630 -1.43 3.70 -2.26
CA LEU A 630 -2.50 2.82 -1.80
C LEU A 630 -2.24 1.41 -2.35
N THR A 631 -2.14 0.42 -1.47
CA THR A 631 -1.80 -0.95 -1.85
C THR A 631 -2.86 -1.55 -2.77
N TRP A 632 -4.13 -1.27 -2.47
CA TRP A 632 -5.25 -1.73 -3.29
C TRP A 632 -5.25 -1.15 -4.72
N SER A 633 -4.86 0.13 -4.90
CA SER A 633 -4.69 0.72 -6.25
C SER A 633 -3.68 -0.06 -7.09
N HIS A 634 -2.53 -0.37 -6.50
CA HIS A 634 -1.50 -1.17 -7.16
C HIS A 634 -1.96 -2.59 -7.46
N ALA A 635 -2.60 -3.25 -6.50
CA ALA A 635 -3.08 -4.64 -6.67
C ALA A 635 -4.20 -4.72 -7.71
N THR A 636 -5.16 -3.79 -7.71
CA THR A 636 -6.21 -3.75 -8.73
C THR A 636 -5.63 -3.51 -10.12
N TYR A 637 -4.59 -2.67 -10.23
CA TYR A 637 -3.89 -2.50 -11.51
C TYR A 637 -3.22 -3.79 -11.98
N VAL A 638 -2.55 -4.52 -11.09
CA VAL A 638 -1.98 -5.85 -11.39
C VAL A 638 -3.07 -6.81 -11.86
N GLN A 639 -4.19 -6.89 -11.14
CA GLN A 639 -5.32 -7.74 -11.51
C GLN A 639 -5.86 -7.39 -12.90
N SER A 640 -6.07 -6.09 -13.18
CA SER A 640 -6.60 -5.63 -14.46
C SER A 640 -5.68 -5.96 -15.63
N VAL A 641 -4.36 -5.81 -15.47
CA VAL A 641 -3.37 -6.21 -16.48
C VAL A 641 -3.41 -7.72 -16.72
N CYS A 642 -3.49 -8.53 -15.65
CA CYS A 642 -3.59 -9.99 -15.77
C CYS A 642 -4.90 -10.42 -16.47
N LYS A 643 -6.06 -9.81 -16.09
CA LYS A 643 -7.35 -10.06 -16.73
C LYS A 643 -7.28 -9.70 -18.23
N TYR A 644 -6.73 -8.52 -18.56
CA TYR A 644 -6.53 -8.09 -19.94
C TYR A 644 -5.70 -9.09 -20.76
N ALA A 645 -4.54 -9.47 -20.26
CA ALA A 645 -3.64 -10.40 -20.93
C ALA A 645 -4.29 -11.76 -21.18
N ARG A 646 -5.11 -12.26 -20.24
CA ARG A 646 -5.90 -13.50 -20.41
C ARG A 646 -6.98 -13.33 -21.49
N ALA A 647 -7.76 -12.26 -21.44
CA ALA A 647 -8.81 -11.98 -22.41
C ALA A 647 -8.23 -11.82 -23.83
N TYR A 648 -7.13 -11.10 -23.98
CA TYR A 648 -6.43 -10.93 -25.24
C TYR A 648 -5.98 -12.27 -25.84
N ARG A 649 -5.36 -13.16 -25.05
CA ARG A 649 -4.95 -14.51 -25.51
C ARG A 649 -6.14 -15.37 -25.91
N LYS A 650 -7.22 -15.36 -25.11
CA LYS A 650 -8.44 -16.11 -25.40
C LYS A 650 -9.04 -15.67 -26.73
N LEU A 651 -9.21 -14.36 -26.93
CA LEU A 651 -9.78 -13.81 -28.16
C LEU A 651 -8.85 -14.01 -29.38
N LYS A 652 -7.54 -14.06 -29.20
CA LYS A 652 -6.58 -14.44 -30.25
C LYS A 652 -6.58 -15.92 -30.58
N GLY A 653 -7.33 -16.77 -29.87
CA GLY A 653 -7.37 -18.22 -30.09
C GLY A 653 -6.15 -18.96 -29.56
N GLN A 654 -5.44 -18.42 -28.58
CA GLN A 654 -4.21 -18.99 -28.00
C GLN A 654 -4.46 -19.81 -26.71
N ASP A 655 -5.65 -19.74 -26.14
CA ASP A 655 -5.99 -20.41 -24.85
C ASP A 655 -6.24 -21.94 -24.96
N GLY A 656 -6.13 -22.54 -26.12
CA GLY A 656 -6.34 -23.98 -26.33
C GLY A 656 -5.05 -24.83 -26.28
N LYS A 657 -3.89 -24.29 -25.89
CA LYS A 657 -2.57 -24.96 -25.99
C LYS A 657 -1.77 -25.01 -24.68
N ARG A 658 -2.42 -25.00 -23.54
CA ARG A 658 -1.75 -25.32 -22.25
C ARG A 658 -2.45 -26.44 -21.52
#